data_5ac7f5923169a8844fdaa54b4078cba0
#
_entry.id   5ac7f5923169a8844fdaa54b4078cba0
#
_cell.length_a   1.000
_cell.length_b   1.000
_cell.length_c   1.000
_cell.angle_alpha   90.00
_cell.angle_beta   90.00
_cell.angle_gamma   90.00
#
_symmetry.space_group_name_H-M   'P 1'
#
loop_
_entity.id
_entity.type
_entity.pdbx_description
1 polymer ?
#
loop_
_entity_poly.entity_id
_entity_poly.type
_entity_poly.pdbx_seq_one_letter_code
_entity_poly.pdbx_strand_id
1 'polypeptide(L)'
;MAVALDDSEIIALVDTEINGSSTYYDSEISSQREKSMEYFYGEPFGNEEDGRSQVVVTDVQDTLMWMMPSLMRIFTAGDNVVEFLPEGPEDVAVAEQATNYVNHVFYKQNDGFMILYNMFLDGLMQKVGVVKHYWEEIQDTTTEDYANLTQGEYDSLLSDDELELQEHTETAIERAAIDPTTGEQIVVEDIFHDAVFTRTVFNGKVSIENVPPEEFLINSGAKSINDARFICHRSHKTRNDLIRMGYDEDTVYDLPAYSTGADDITTSQEYMARHSYDSTNTYPNQAAEDSEVNVQIFESYTRLDMEDDSGISVLHKITHSGDIILDCEPIDYIPFSSVCPIPIPHKFFGLSVAETVEDIQLIRSTLTRNLLDNMYLANNGRFQVVEGQVNIDDLLTNRPGGIVRTRSPSALQPIVTPALQPAAFQMLEYWEGIKSGRTGVNPQTQGLSADVLKSHVTQGAVQGALTNAQGRLELIARVFAETGVRNMFKSIYNLIQRYEDRKKMVRINNTYQEIDPASWREDLDVDIKVGIGYGDQNNRLTNLGTFSALVEKVATQTEGIVSPDNIYNLIRQIGKEMGINNIDALVTSPPPPRNEPNMQEQAIQAQSQALIMEAQASQMQAEVKAKELELKTAKLELDRVETEYNIAIKQEELKLKGIELGFEMASGENVKA
;
A
#
# COMPACT_ATOMS: atom_id res chain seq x y z
N MET A 1 45.05 -24.92 -2.35
CA MET A 1 43.83 -25.43 -2.95
C MET A 1 42.72 -24.90 -2.06
N ALA A 2 42.00 -23.89 -2.51
CA ALA A 2 40.81 -23.45 -1.85
C ALA A 2 39.82 -24.64 -1.89
N VAL A 3 39.29 -25.02 -0.75
CA VAL A 3 38.27 -26.05 -0.65
C VAL A 3 36.97 -25.27 -0.80
N ALA A 4 36.21 -25.56 -1.86
CA ALA A 4 34.83 -25.05 -1.98
C ALA A 4 34.09 -25.45 -0.68
N LEU A 5 33.25 -24.51 -0.18
CA LEU A 5 32.43 -24.78 0.99
C LEU A 5 31.56 -26.02 0.73
N ASP A 6 31.53 -26.95 1.69
CA ASP A 6 30.61 -28.09 1.64
C ASP A 6 29.20 -27.66 2.03
N ASP A 7 28.18 -28.37 1.54
CA ASP A 7 26.76 -28.09 1.82
C ASP A 7 26.48 -27.97 3.32
N SER A 8 27.11 -28.81 4.14
CA SER A 8 26.99 -28.75 5.60
C SER A 8 27.60 -27.48 6.22
N GLU A 9 28.66 -26.93 5.63
CA GLU A 9 29.28 -25.69 6.07
C GLU A 9 28.41 -24.48 5.66
N ILE A 10 27.82 -24.53 4.47
CA ILE A 10 26.88 -23.50 3.97
C ILE A 10 25.67 -23.44 4.88
N ILE A 11 25.04 -24.57 5.19
CA ILE A 11 23.89 -24.65 6.08
C ILE A 11 24.23 -24.10 7.46
N ALA A 12 25.36 -24.48 8.04
CA ALA A 12 25.76 -24.00 9.36
C ALA A 12 25.98 -22.48 9.41
N LEU A 13 26.48 -21.88 8.33
CA LEU A 13 26.63 -20.41 8.20
C LEU A 13 25.25 -19.74 8.08
N VAL A 14 24.39 -20.27 7.24
CA VAL A 14 23.03 -19.76 7.02
C VAL A 14 22.20 -19.86 8.29
N ASP A 15 22.23 -20.99 8.98
CA ASP A 15 21.53 -21.20 10.26
C ASP A 15 22.02 -20.24 11.35
N THR A 16 23.32 -19.95 11.38
CA THR A 16 23.86 -18.96 12.32
C THR A 16 23.27 -17.56 12.08
N GLU A 17 23.13 -17.16 10.82
CA GLU A 17 22.52 -15.86 10.46
C GLU A 17 20.99 -15.89 10.68
N ILE A 18 20.30 -17.02 10.40
CA ILE A 18 18.87 -17.20 10.70
C ILE A 18 18.64 -17.04 12.20
N ASN A 19 19.36 -17.79 13.02
CA ASN A 19 19.24 -17.73 14.49
C ASN A 19 19.56 -16.34 15.04
N GLY A 20 20.59 -15.68 14.51
CA GLY A 20 20.94 -14.32 14.89
C GLY A 20 19.83 -13.30 14.56
N SER A 21 19.24 -13.42 13.38
CA SER A 21 18.15 -12.57 12.92
C SER A 21 16.84 -12.86 13.65
N SER A 22 16.50 -14.13 13.88
CA SER A 22 15.32 -14.57 14.64
C SER A 22 15.38 -14.07 16.08
N THR A 23 16.52 -14.22 16.77
CA THR A 23 16.70 -13.73 18.14
C THR A 23 16.48 -12.21 18.24
N TYR A 24 16.98 -11.44 17.29
CA TYR A 24 16.74 -10.00 17.24
C TYR A 24 15.25 -9.68 17.03
N TYR A 25 14.62 -10.42 16.15
CA TYR A 25 13.21 -10.28 15.83
C TYR A 25 12.34 -10.54 17.06
N ASP A 26 12.52 -11.70 17.69
CA ASP A 26 11.72 -12.15 18.84
C ASP A 26 11.91 -11.26 20.07
N SER A 27 13.13 -10.75 20.28
CA SER A 27 13.42 -9.94 21.46
C SER A 27 12.90 -8.50 21.37
N GLU A 28 12.88 -7.89 20.19
CA GLU A 28 12.59 -6.46 20.06
C GLU A 28 11.36 -6.14 19.19
N ILE A 29 11.11 -6.90 18.12
CA ILE A 29 10.13 -6.53 17.09
C ILE A 29 8.81 -7.27 17.29
N SER A 30 8.85 -8.58 17.54
CA SER A 30 7.67 -9.45 17.58
C SER A 30 6.63 -8.97 18.62
N SER A 31 7.06 -8.71 19.84
CA SER A 31 6.15 -8.23 20.90
C SER A 31 5.50 -6.88 20.60
N GLN A 32 6.19 -5.99 19.86
CA GLN A 32 5.63 -4.70 19.47
C GLN A 32 4.59 -4.86 18.37
N ARG A 33 4.81 -5.78 17.44
CA ARG A 33 3.87 -6.10 16.36
C ARG A 33 2.63 -6.83 16.87
N GLU A 34 2.81 -7.83 17.75
CA GLU A 34 1.73 -8.51 18.46
C GLU A 34 0.80 -7.48 19.10
N LYS A 35 1.38 -6.60 19.90
CA LYS A 35 0.65 -5.53 20.57
C LYS A 35 -0.09 -4.63 19.58
N SER A 36 0.53 -4.21 18.48
CA SER A 36 -0.13 -3.39 17.47
C SER A 36 -1.34 -4.11 16.83
N MET A 37 -1.26 -5.43 16.64
CA MET A 37 -2.38 -6.24 16.14
C MET A 37 -3.50 -6.38 17.16
N GLU A 38 -3.19 -6.66 18.44
CA GLU A 38 -4.17 -6.72 19.51
C GLU A 38 -4.96 -5.40 19.62
N TYR A 39 -4.26 -4.26 19.54
CA TYR A 39 -4.89 -2.94 19.54
C TYR A 39 -5.73 -2.70 18.29
N PHE A 40 -5.28 -3.17 17.12
CA PHE A 40 -6.03 -3.07 15.88
C PHE A 40 -7.33 -3.89 15.93
N TYR A 41 -7.28 -5.10 16.45
CA TYR A 41 -8.47 -5.95 16.59
C TYR A 41 -9.35 -5.56 17.79
N GLY A 42 -8.88 -4.69 18.67
CA GLY A 42 -9.62 -4.25 19.86
C GLY A 42 -9.71 -5.33 20.92
N GLU A 43 -8.67 -6.14 21.05
CA GLU A 43 -8.59 -7.16 22.09
C GLU A 43 -8.52 -6.53 23.49
N PRO A 44 -8.99 -7.24 24.53
CA PRO A 44 -8.87 -6.78 25.91
C PRO A 44 -7.42 -6.57 26.32
N PHE A 45 -7.15 -5.47 27.03
CA PHE A 45 -5.78 -5.15 27.45
C PHE A 45 -5.28 -5.95 28.67
N GLY A 46 -6.12 -6.83 29.24
CA GLY A 46 -5.81 -7.59 30.45
C GLY A 46 -5.93 -6.80 31.75
N ASN A 47 -6.39 -5.56 31.69
CA ASN A 47 -6.67 -4.70 32.85
C ASN A 47 -8.16 -4.55 33.16
N GLU A 48 -8.99 -5.39 32.54
CA GLU A 48 -10.45 -5.45 32.73
C GLU A 48 -10.78 -6.08 34.08
N GLU A 49 -11.74 -5.49 34.80
CA GLU A 49 -12.24 -6.00 36.06
C GLU A 49 -13.60 -6.68 35.88
N ASP A 50 -13.78 -7.86 36.42
CA ASP A 50 -15.06 -8.57 36.40
C ASP A 50 -16.18 -7.75 37.06
N GLY A 51 -17.33 -7.69 36.40
CA GLY A 51 -18.49 -6.92 36.86
C GLY A 51 -18.41 -5.42 36.55
N ARG A 52 -17.41 -4.97 35.79
CA ARG A 52 -17.27 -3.61 35.27
C ARG A 52 -17.33 -3.60 33.73
N SER A 53 -17.38 -2.40 33.17
CA SER A 53 -17.31 -2.22 31.71
C SER A 53 -15.97 -2.70 31.16
N GLN A 54 -16.01 -3.55 30.13
CA GLN A 54 -14.85 -4.10 29.44
C GLN A 54 -14.71 -3.56 28.02
N VAL A 55 -15.38 -2.46 27.70
CA VAL A 55 -15.37 -1.86 26.36
C VAL A 55 -13.96 -1.44 25.97
N VAL A 56 -13.53 -1.83 24.76
CA VAL A 56 -12.32 -1.37 24.09
C VAL A 56 -12.71 -0.45 22.96
N VAL A 57 -12.07 0.72 22.88
CA VAL A 57 -12.23 1.66 21.77
C VAL A 57 -11.19 1.29 20.71
N THR A 58 -11.56 1.23 19.44
CA THR A 58 -10.69 0.78 18.34
C THR A 58 -10.03 1.94 17.59
N ASP A 59 -9.36 2.84 18.31
CA ASP A 59 -8.74 4.03 17.72
C ASP A 59 -7.64 3.72 16.69
N VAL A 60 -6.88 2.64 16.91
CA VAL A 60 -5.85 2.18 15.97
C VAL A 60 -6.49 1.74 14.66
N GLN A 61 -7.48 0.85 14.73
CA GLN A 61 -8.21 0.38 13.56
C GLN A 61 -8.85 1.53 12.78
N ASP A 62 -9.58 2.39 13.48
CA ASP A 62 -10.25 3.54 12.88
C ASP A 62 -9.24 4.44 12.14
N THR A 63 -8.10 4.72 12.78
CA THR A 63 -7.06 5.57 12.17
C THR A 63 -6.49 4.95 10.90
N LEU A 64 -6.09 3.68 10.94
CA LEU A 64 -5.51 3.00 9.79
C LEU A 64 -6.51 2.88 8.64
N MET A 65 -7.76 2.48 8.95
CA MET A 65 -8.82 2.37 7.95
C MET A 65 -9.21 3.71 7.32
N TRP A 66 -9.02 4.84 8.01
CA TRP A 66 -9.20 6.17 7.43
C TRP A 66 -8.01 6.64 6.59
N MET A 67 -6.81 6.20 6.90
CA MET A 67 -5.61 6.52 6.13
C MET A 67 -5.55 5.77 4.80
N MET A 68 -5.96 4.50 4.79
CA MET A 68 -5.87 3.61 3.63
C MET A 68 -6.53 4.16 2.35
N PRO A 69 -7.80 4.63 2.36
CA PRO A 69 -8.41 5.15 1.14
C PRO A 69 -7.67 6.36 0.55
N SER A 70 -7.09 7.19 1.42
CA SER A 70 -6.33 8.36 0.98
C SER A 70 -4.99 7.97 0.38
N LEU A 71 -4.27 7.02 1.00
CA LEU A 71 -3.03 6.46 0.47
C LEU A 71 -3.27 5.73 -0.85
N MET A 72 -4.25 4.82 -0.89
CA MET A 72 -4.57 4.09 -2.12
C MET A 72 -4.91 5.03 -3.27
N ARG A 73 -5.69 6.08 -3.00
CA ARG A 73 -6.02 7.08 -4.01
C ARG A 73 -4.79 7.77 -4.59
N ILE A 74 -3.79 8.06 -3.78
CA ILE A 74 -2.55 8.71 -4.24
C ILE A 74 -1.86 7.87 -5.31
N PHE A 75 -1.83 6.54 -5.14
CA PHE A 75 -1.16 5.62 -6.06
C PHE A 75 -2.05 5.11 -7.20
N THR A 76 -3.38 5.08 -7.00
CA THR A 76 -4.32 4.49 -7.97
C THR A 76 -5.23 5.51 -8.64
N ALA A 77 -4.99 6.82 -8.48
CA ALA A 77 -5.80 7.87 -9.11
C ALA A 77 -5.60 7.99 -10.63
N GLY A 78 -4.48 7.52 -11.15
CA GLY A 78 -4.15 7.49 -12.58
C GLY A 78 -4.20 6.07 -13.15
N ASP A 79 -4.11 5.98 -14.48
CA ASP A 79 -4.00 4.70 -15.18
C ASP A 79 -2.66 4.00 -14.89
N ASN A 80 -1.62 4.78 -14.54
CA ASN A 80 -0.27 4.31 -14.26
C ASN A 80 0.15 4.73 -12.86
N VAL A 81 0.75 3.80 -12.09
CA VAL A 81 1.40 4.07 -10.79
C VAL A 81 2.74 4.74 -11.00
N VAL A 82 3.50 4.26 -11.98
CA VAL A 82 4.84 4.74 -12.29
C VAL A 82 4.95 5.18 -13.75
N GLU A 83 5.91 6.05 -14.02
CA GLU A 83 6.31 6.47 -15.36
C GLU A 83 7.82 6.31 -15.48
N PHE A 84 8.26 5.61 -16.52
CA PHE A 84 9.67 5.51 -16.85
C PHE A 84 10.08 6.74 -17.65
N LEU A 85 11.16 7.38 -17.24
CA LEU A 85 11.67 8.59 -17.87
C LEU A 85 12.78 8.24 -18.85
N PRO A 86 12.76 8.79 -20.07
CA PRO A 86 13.83 8.58 -21.02
C PRO A 86 15.08 9.36 -20.61
N GLU A 87 16.25 8.77 -20.71
CA GLU A 87 17.54 9.49 -20.55
C GLU A 87 17.91 10.28 -21.79
N GLY A 88 17.58 9.78 -22.96
CA GLY A 88 17.86 10.40 -24.26
C GLY A 88 16.61 10.59 -25.11
N PRO A 89 16.68 11.46 -26.15
CA PRO A 89 15.55 11.66 -27.06
C PRO A 89 15.18 10.40 -27.87
N GLU A 90 16.11 9.47 -28.04
CA GLU A 90 15.89 8.17 -28.70
C GLU A 90 15.08 7.18 -27.84
N ASP A 91 15.12 7.35 -26.53
CA ASP A 91 14.51 6.41 -25.58
C ASP A 91 13.04 6.74 -25.25
N VAL A 92 12.49 7.83 -25.77
CA VAL A 92 11.12 8.29 -25.45
C VAL A 92 10.07 7.23 -25.77
N ALA A 93 10.18 6.59 -26.95
CA ALA A 93 9.21 5.56 -27.35
C ALA A 93 9.35 4.29 -26.50
N VAL A 94 10.58 3.91 -26.13
CA VAL A 94 10.88 2.76 -25.28
C VAL A 94 10.38 3.00 -23.85
N ALA A 95 10.61 4.18 -23.30
CA ALA A 95 10.14 4.56 -21.97
C ALA A 95 8.60 4.59 -21.88
N GLU A 96 7.91 5.08 -22.92
CA GLU A 96 6.44 5.04 -22.98
C GLU A 96 5.93 3.60 -23.07
N GLN A 97 6.58 2.76 -23.87
CA GLN A 97 6.25 1.34 -24.01
C GLN A 97 6.47 0.60 -22.67
N ALA A 98 7.63 0.80 -22.02
CA ALA A 98 7.95 0.22 -20.73
C ALA A 98 6.94 0.67 -19.65
N THR A 99 6.60 1.97 -19.60
CA THR A 99 5.59 2.50 -18.69
C THR A 99 4.26 1.77 -18.84
N ASN A 100 3.78 1.64 -20.07
CA ASN A 100 2.49 1.01 -20.33
C ASN A 100 2.51 -0.49 -20.00
N TYR A 101 3.58 -1.18 -20.38
CA TYR A 101 3.66 -2.62 -20.19
C TYR A 101 3.90 -3.03 -18.73
N VAL A 102 4.81 -2.38 -18.02
CA VAL A 102 5.07 -2.68 -16.62
C VAL A 102 3.84 -2.43 -15.74
N ASN A 103 3.12 -1.32 -15.97
CA ASN A 103 1.85 -1.10 -15.28
C ASN A 103 0.77 -2.14 -15.67
N HIS A 104 0.74 -2.61 -16.91
CA HIS A 104 -0.14 -3.69 -17.35
C HIS A 104 0.19 -5.01 -16.62
N VAL A 105 1.46 -5.40 -16.54
CA VAL A 105 1.92 -6.59 -15.78
C VAL A 105 1.51 -6.47 -14.32
N PHE A 106 1.74 -5.33 -13.72
CA PHE A 106 1.39 -5.08 -12.32
C PHE A 106 -0.11 -5.19 -12.06
N TYR A 107 -0.96 -4.54 -12.85
CA TYR A 107 -2.40 -4.49 -12.58
C TYR A 107 -3.21 -5.67 -13.14
N LYS A 108 -2.75 -6.29 -14.24
CA LYS A 108 -3.53 -7.31 -14.95
C LYS A 108 -3.01 -8.73 -14.78
N GLN A 109 -1.71 -8.90 -14.66
CA GLN A 109 -1.12 -10.22 -14.43
C GLN A 109 -0.95 -10.51 -12.92
N ASN A 110 -0.82 -9.45 -12.12
CA ASN A 110 -0.78 -9.50 -10.66
C ASN A 110 -1.88 -8.61 -10.11
N ASP A 111 -2.48 -8.96 -9.00
CA ASP A 111 -3.52 -8.15 -8.34
C ASP A 111 -2.93 -6.88 -7.71
N GLY A 112 -2.38 -5.98 -8.54
CA GLY A 112 -1.57 -4.83 -8.12
C GLY A 112 -2.25 -3.93 -7.09
N PHE A 113 -3.59 -3.80 -7.17
CA PHE A 113 -4.34 -3.06 -6.16
C PHE A 113 -4.23 -3.71 -4.77
N MET A 114 -4.45 -5.03 -4.69
CA MET A 114 -4.38 -5.74 -3.42
C MET A 114 -2.94 -5.84 -2.89
N ILE A 115 -1.97 -5.95 -3.78
CA ILE A 115 -0.55 -5.93 -3.42
C ILE A 115 -0.19 -4.63 -2.71
N LEU A 116 -0.56 -3.47 -3.28
CA LEU A 116 -0.33 -2.17 -2.64
C LEU A 116 -1.12 -2.02 -1.34
N TYR A 117 -2.39 -2.48 -1.33
CA TYR A 117 -3.24 -2.41 -0.14
C TYR A 117 -2.61 -3.16 1.04
N ASN A 118 -2.23 -4.41 0.82
CA ASN A 118 -1.63 -5.26 1.86
C ASN A 118 -0.27 -4.71 2.30
N MET A 119 0.61 -4.35 1.36
CA MET A 119 1.91 -3.77 1.64
C MET A 119 1.82 -2.50 2.50
N PHE A 120 0.87 -1.62 2.19
CA PHE A 120 0.69 -0.37 2.93
C PHE A 120 0.07 -0.61 4.30
N LEU A 121 -0.92 -1.50 4.39
CA LEU A 121 -1.56 -1.83 5.67
C LEU A 121 -0.57 -2.49 6.64
N ASP A 122 0.23 -3.45 6.16
CA ASP A 122 1.28 -4.08 6.97
C ASP A 122 2.31 -3.02 7.42
N GLY A 123 2.74 -2.14 6.53
CA GLY A 123 3.64 -1.04 6.89
C GLY A 123 3.05 -0.14 7.99
N LEU A 124 1.79 0.28 7.84
CA LEU A 124 1.12 1.16 8.80
C LEU A 124 0.88 0.47 10.15
N MET A 125 0.60 -0.83 10.16
CA MET A 125 0.28 -1.62 11.35
C MET A 125 1.52 -2.23 11.99
N GLN A 126 2.39 -2.87 11.19
CA GLN A 126 3.48 -3.72 11.65
C GLN A 126 4.88 -3.16 11.36
N LYS A 127 5.03 -1.85 11.19
CA LYS A 127 6.28 -1.11 10.93
C LYS A 127 6.79 -1.21 9.50
N VAL A 128 6.74 -2.39 8.87
CA VAL A 128 7.27 -2.64 7.53
C VAL A 128 6.31 -3.53 6.76
N GLY A 129 5.96 -3.12 5.56
CA GLY A 129 5.30 -3.99 4.58
C GLY A 129 6.32 -4.45 3.56
N VAL A 130 6.38 -5.75 3.29
CA VAL A 130 7.36 -6.37 2.40
C VAL A 130 6.66 -7.04 1.23
N VAL A 131 7.27 -6.92 0.05
CA VAL A 131 6.82 -7.56 -1.18
C VAL A 131 8.00 -8.26 -1.82
N LYS A 132 7.80 -9.50 -2.24
CA LYS A 132 8.73 -10.29 -3.04
C LYS A 132 8.32 -10.20 -4.51
N HIS A 133 9.28 -10.06 -5.39
CA HIS A 133 9.09 -10.02 -6.84
C HIS A 133 10.09 -10.95 -7.52
N TYR A 134 9.59 -11.90 -8.28
CA TYR A 134 10.39 -12.94 -8.92
C TYR A 134 9.80 -13.35 -10.25
N TRP A 135 10.61 -14.04 -11.04
CA TRP A 135 10.15 -14.66 -12.26
C TRP A 135 9.61 -16.04 -11.92
N GLU A 136 8.37 -16.32 -12.29
CA GLU A 136 7.71 -17.60 -12.10
C GLU A 136 7.58 -18.28 -13.45
N GLU A 137 8.13 -19.48 -13.58
CA GLU A 137 7.95 -20.33 -14.74
C GLU A 137 6.79 -21.29 -14.49
N ILE A 138 5.74 -21.14 -15.30
CA ILE A 138 4.56 -21.99 -15.25
C ILE A 138 4.67 -23.00 -16.38
N GLN A 139 4.70 -24.25 -16.02
CA GLN A 139 4.68 -25.36 -16.96
C GLN A 139 3.23 -25.71 -17.28
N ASP A 140 2.77 -25.36 -18.48
CA ASP A 140 1.46 -25.75 -19.00
C ASP A 140 1.63 -27.02 -19.84
N THR A 141 1.02 -28.11 -19.39
CA THR A 141 1.01 -29.39 -20.13
C THR A 141 -0.34 -29.62 -20.76
N THR A 142 -0.35 -29.80 -22.08
CA THR A 142 -1.55 -30.15 -22.85
C THR A 142 -1.34 -31.45 -23.60
N THR A 143 -2.31 -32.37 -23.48
CA THR A 143 -2.29 -33.62 -24.22
C THR A 143 -2.98 -33.41 -25.58
N GLU A 144 -2.28 -33.74 -26.64
CA GLU A 144 -2.73 -33.62 -28.03
C GLU A 144 -2.80 -35.01 -28.67
N ASP A 145 -3.99 -35.40 -29.15
CA ASP A 145 -4.21 -36.66 -29.83
C ASP A 145 -4.14 -36.48 -31.33
N TYR A 146 -3.24 -37.18 -32.01
CA TYR A 146 -3.07 -37.17 -33.44
C TYR A 146 -3.41 -38.53 -34.02
N ALA A 147 -4.25 -38.58 -35.06
CA ALA A 147 -4.63 -39.80 -35.71
C ALA A 147 -4.31 -39.76 -37.22
N ASN A 148 -3.93 -40.92 -37.75
CA ASN A 148 -3.59 -41.13 -39.16
C ASN A 148 -2.46 -40.20 -39.71
N LEU A 149 -1.43 -39.99 -38.91
CA LEU A 149 -0.24 -39.24 -39.35
C LEU A 149 0.57 -40.07 -40.35
N THR A 150 1.05 -39.41 -41.37
CA THR A 150 2.07 -39.99 -42.25
C THR A 150 3.43 -40.03 -41.56
N GLN A 151 4.36 -40.90 -42.00
CA GLN A 151 5.72 -41.01 -41.43
C GLN A 151 6.42 -39.62 -41.37
N GLY A 152 6.27 -38.76 -42.39
CA GLY A 152 6.92 -37.46 -42.37
C GLY A 152 6.32 -36.46 -41.38
N GLU A 153 5.01 -36.52 -41.16
CA GLU A 153 4.32 -35.69 -40.12
C GLU A 153 4.68 -36.18 -38.72
N TYR A 154 4.73 -37.50 -38.50
CA TYR A 154 5.15 -38.07 -37.26
C TYR A 154 6.61 -37.72 -36.90
N ASP A 155 7.54 -37.85 -37.86
CA ASP A 155 8.96 -37.49 -37.66
C ASP A 155 9.10 -35.96 -37.41
N SER A 156 8.23 -35.12 -37.97
CA SER A 156 8.23 -33.68 -37.70
C SER A 156 7.77 -33.35 -36.30
N LEU A 157 6.76 -34.07 -35.79
CA LEU A 157 6.30 -33.93 -34.38
C LEU A 157 7.31 -34.44 -33.37
N LEU A 158 8.03 -35.55 -33.68
CA LEU A 158 9.11 -36.03 -32.87
C LEU A 158 10.33 -35.10 -32.79
N SER A 159 10.49 -34.24 -33.78
CA SER A 159 11.58 -33.24 -33.83
C SER A 159 11.24 -31.96 -33.10
N ASP A 160 10.05 -31.82 -32.58
CA ASP A 160 9.60 -30.65 -31.79
C ASP A 160 9.99 -30.89 -30.34
N ASP A 161 10.90 -30.06 -29.80
CA ASP A 161 11.40 -30.16 -28.44
C ASP A 161 10.31 -29.88 -27.37
N GLU A 162 9.17 -29.29 -27.77
CA GLU A 162 8.02 -29.04 -26.89
C GLU A 162 7.09 -30.25 -26.74
N LEU A 163 7.26 -31.32 -27.55
CA LEU A 163 6.38 -32.48 -27.63
C LEU A 163 7.06 -33.76 -27.08
N GLU A 164 6.47 -34.37 -26.10
CA GLU A 164 6.86 -35.64 -25.55
C GLU A 164 5.85 -36.71 -25.92
N LEU A 165 6.34 -37.83 -26.55
CA LEU A 165 5.50 -38.94 -26.97
C LEU A 165 5.04 -39.76 -25.77
N GLN A 166 3.74 -39.88 -25.54
CA GLN A 166 3.12 -40.70 -24.49
C GLN A 166 2.70 -42.07 -25.01
N GLU A 167 1.94 -42.10 -26.08
CA GLU A 167 1.43 -43.35 -26.67
C GLU A 167 1.61 -43.30 -28.18
N HIS A 168 1.94 -44.44 -28.79
CA HIS A 168 2.12 -44.61 -30.22
C HIS A 168 1.57 -45.91 -30.70
N THR A 169 0.79 -45.88 -31.77
CA THR A 169 0.27 -47.07 -32.45
C THR A 169 0.47 -46.93 -33.96
N GLU A 170 1.02 -47.99 -34.58
CA GLU A 170 1.22 -48.06 -36.02
C GLU A 170 0.11 -48.88 -36.67
N THR A 171 -0.45 -48.38 -37.75
CA THR A 171 -1.45 -49.06 -38.56
C THR A 171 -0.98 -49.13 -40.01
N ALA A 172 -0.72 -50.30 -40.54
CA ALA A 172 -0.35 -50.54 -41.92
C ALA A 172 -1.60 -50.76 -42.78
N ILE A 173 -1.76 -49.97 -43.82
CA ILE A 173 -2.85 -50.13 -44.83
C ILE A 173 -2.26 -50.49 -46.16
N GLU A 174 -2.62 -51.71 -46.65
CA GLU A 174 -2.23 -52.15 -47.99
C GLU A 174 -3.01 -51.39 -49.07
N ARG A 175 -2.27 -50.75 -49.97
CA ARG A 175 -2.83 -50.09 -51.15
C ARG A 175 -2.23 -50.64 -52.42
N ALA A 176 -3.09 -50.99 -53.38
CA ALA A 176 -2.66 -51.33 -54.71
C ALA A 176 -2.17 -50.07 -55.49
N ALA A 177 -0.90 -50.01 -55.80
CA ALA A 177 -0.28 -48.96 -56.62
C ALA A 177 0.25 -49.54 -57.92
N ILE A 178 0.41 -48.71 -58.97
CA ILE A 178 1.00 -49.10 -60.22
C ILE A 178 2.46 -48.62 -60.21
N ASP A 179 3.39 -49.56 -60.41
CA ASP A 179 4.82 -49.20 -60.52
C ASP A 179 5.02 -48.29 -61.74
N PRO A 180 5.51 -47.07 -61.60
CA PRO A 180 5.69 -46.13 -62.68
C PRO A 180 6.74 -46.59 -63.69
N THR A 181 7.58 -47.60 -63.40
CA THR A 181 8.67 -48.08 -64.21
C THR A 181 8.29 -49.36 -65.01
N THR A 182 7.51 -50.26 -64.38
CA THR A 182 7.16 -51.55 -64.99
C THR A 182 5.70 -51.66 -65.45
N GLY A 183 4.78 -50.80 -64.91
CA GLY A 183 3.34 -50.81 -65.19
C GLY A 183 2.58 -51.93 -64.48
N GLU A 184 3.22 -52.72 -63.64
CA GLU A 184 2.59 -53.81 -62.88
C GLU A 184 1.94 -53.31 -61.58
N GLN A 185 0.86 -53.95 -61.13
CA GLN A 185 0.25 -53.68 -59.82
C GLN A 185 1.18 -54.25 -58.75
N ILE A 186 1.62 -53.32 -57.87
CA ILE A 186 2.36 -53.63 -56.65
C ILE A 186 1.47 -53.28 -55.46
N VAL A 187 1.59 -54.04 -54.39
CA VAL A 187 0.98 -53.70 -53.08
C VAL A 187 2.00 -52.86 -52.34
N VAL A 188 1.63 -51.65 -52.01
CA VAL A 188 2.42 -50.73 -51.18
C VAL A 188 1.73 -50.65 -49.85
N GLU A 189 2.50 -50.88 -48.79
CA GLU A 189 2.04 -50.66 -47.42
C GLU A 189 2.29 -49.18 -47.07
N ASP A 190 1.17 -48.42 -46.86
CA ASP A 190 1.23 -47.08 -46.32
C ASP A 190 1.10 -47.21 -44.76
N ILE A 191 2.12 -46.82 -44.03
CA ILE A 191 2.13 -46.83 -42.55
C ILE A 191 1.54 -45.51 -42.05
N PHE A 192 0.52 -45.63 -41.24
CA PHE A 192 -0.07 -44.50 -40.54
C PHE A 192 0.19 -44.64 -39.03
N HIS A 193 0.42 -43.49 -38.38
CA HIS A 193 0.74 -43.41 -36.99
C HIS A 193 -0.38 -42.72 -36.24
N ASP A 194 -0.88 -43.35 -35.19
CA ASP A 194 -1.75 -42.70 -34.20
C ASP A 194 -0.87 -42.48 -32.95
N ALA A 195 -0.74 -41.24 -32.52
CA ALA A 195 0.14 -40.88 -31.44
C ALA A 195 -0.50 -39.84 -30.49
N VAL A 196 -0.25 -40.02 -29.23
CA VAL A 196 -0.61 -39.06 -28.18
C VAL A 196 0.66 -38.37 -27.73
N PHE A 197 0.70 -37.05 -27.89
CA PHE A 197 1.80 -36.23 -27.45
C PHE A 197 1.37 -35.35 -26.28
N THR A 198 2.27 -35.15 -25.35
CA THR A 198 2.14 -34.14 -24.32
C THR A 198 3.00 -32.95 -24.74
N ARG A 199 2.31 -31.82 -24.99
CA ARG A 199 2.99 -30.55 -25.27
C ARG A 199 3.23 -29.84 -23.94
N THR A 200 4.50 -29.56 -23.66
CA THR A 200 4.93 -28.82 -22.49
C THR A 200 5.39 -27.45 -22.93
N VAL A 201 4.63 -26.43 -22.55
CA VAL A 201 4.97 -25.03 -22.84
C VAL A 201 5.34 -24.34 -21.52
N PHE A 202 6.55 -23.80 -21.47
CA PHE A 202 6.99 -22.98 -20.35
C PHE A 202 6.55 -21.54 -20.59
N ASN A 203 5.61 -21.07 -19.78
CA ASN A 203 5.14 -19.69 -19.79
C ASN A 203 5.66 -19.01 -18.54
N GLY A 204 6.65 -18.12 -18.72
CA GLY A 204 7.14 -17.30 -17.61
C GLY A 204 6.31 -16.04 -17.44
N LYS A 205 6.13 -15.63 -16.20
CA LYS A 205 5.53 -14.35 -15.82
C LYS A 205 6.25 -13.74 -14.63
N VAL A 206 6.16 -12.41 -14.50
CA VAL A 206 6.56 -11.74 -13.27
C VAL A 206 5.50 -12.00 -12.22
N SER A 207 5.87 -12.60 -11.11
CA SER A 207 5.03 -12.82 -9.94
C SER A 207 5.42 -11.89 -8.81
N ILE A 208 4.40 -11.32 -8.14
CA ILE A 208 4.57 -10.37 -7.05
C ILE A 208 3.73 -10.86 -5.87
N GLU A 209 4.39 -11.10 -4.76
CA GLU A 209 3.78 -11.66 -3.56
C GLU A 209 3.98 -10.74 -2.35
N ASN A 210 2.92 -10.52 -1.58
CA ASN A 210 3.05 -9.88 -0.27
C ASN A 210 3.62 -10.90 0.72
N VAL A 211 4.70 -10.54 1.38
CA VAL A 211 5.35 -11.37 2.39
C VAL A 211 4.84 -10.94 3.76
N PRO A 212 4.20 -11.86 4.51
CA PRO A 212 3.83 -11.58 5.89
C PRO A 212 5.05 -11.13 6.69
N PRO A 213 4.94 -10.06 7.50
CA PRO A 213 6.11 -9.54 8.21
C PRO A 213 6.81 -10.55 9.13
N GLU A 214 6.09 -11.54 9.64
CA GLU A 214 6.62 -12.65 10.44
C GLU A 214 7.46 -13.64 9.64
N GLU A 215 7.26 -13.73 8.33
CA GLU A 215 8.01 -14.60 7.44
C GLU A 215 9.33 -14.01 6.97
N PHE A 216 9.49 -12.70 7.13
CA PHE A 216 10.64 -11.93 6.65
C PHE A 216 11.65 -11.68 7.75
N LEU A 217 12.86 -12.23 7.62
CA LEU A 217 13.99 -12.00 8.52
C LEU A 217 15.06 -11.15 7.83
N ILE A 218 15.65 -10.26 8.59
CA ILE A 218 16.77 -9.43 8.17
C ILE A 218 17.78 -9.27 9.31
N ASN A 219 19.05 -9.18 8.99
CA ASN A 219 20.07 -9.01 10.02
C ASN A 219 19.92 -7.67 10.78
N SER A 220 20.20 -7.68 12.08
CA SER A 220 19.99 -6.56 13.00
C SER A 220 20.73 -5.28 12.63
N GLY A 221 21.84 -5.38 11.90
CA GLY A 221 22.65 -4.25 11.46
C GLY A 221 22.21 -3.58 10.15
N ALA A 222 21.24 -4.15 9.44
CA ALA A 222 20.76 -3.64 8.16
C ALA A 222 20.04 -2.29 8.31
N LYS A 223 20.26 -1.40 7.35
CA LYS A 223 19.57 -0.11 7.24
C LYS A 223 18.54 -0.10 6.11
N SER A 224 18.76 -0.94 5.11
CA SER A 224 17.88 -1.13 3.95
C SER A 224 18.05 -2.56 3.42
N ILE A 225 17.16 -3.01 2.56
CA ILE A 225 17.27 -4.31 1.88
C ILE A 225 18.60 -4.43 1.12
N ASN A 226 18.99 -3.40 0.38
CA ASN A 226 20.22 -3.43 -0.42
C ASN A 226 21.51 -3.41 0.41
N ASP A 227 21.48 -2.89 1.64
CA ASP A 227 22.61 -2.83 2.59
C ASP A 227 22.65 -4.09 3.49
N ALA A 228 21.63 -4.94 3.43
CA ALA A 228 21.55 -6.13 4.25
C ALA A 228 22.60 -7.17 3.86
N ARG A 229 23.28 -7.70 4.87
CA ARG A 229 24.22 -8.82 4.70
C ARG A 229 23.49 -10.14 4.58
N PHE A 230 22.36 -10.26 5.25
CA PHE A 230 21.53 -11.46 5.30
C PHE A 230 20.06 -11.09 5.28
N ILE A 231 19.28 -11.77 4.43
CA ILE A 231 17.82 -11.72 4.38
C ILE A 231 17.35 -13.17 4.22
N CYS A 232 16.26 -13.52 4.90
CA CYS A 232 15.64 -14.83 4.74
C CYS A 232 14.12 -14.68 4.68
N HIS A 233 13.50 -15.42 3.77
CA HIS A 233 12.05 -15.62 3.68
C HIS A 233 11.76 -17.04 4.17
N ARG A 234 11.06 -17.13 5.29
CA ARG A 234 10.56 -18.39 5.86
C ARG A 234 9.16 -18.64 5.33
N SER A 235 8.91 -19.77 4.71
CA SER A 235 7.58 -20.08 4.21
C SER A 235 7.24 -21.55 4.41
N HIS A 236 5.95 -21.86 4.45
CA HIS A 236 5.46 -23.24 4.40
C HIS A 236 4.98 -23.53 2.99
N LYS A 237 5.44 -24.63 2.42
CA LYS A 237 5.00 -25.13 1.11
C LYS A 237 4.67 -26.59 1.20
N THR A 238 3.69 -27.05 0.41
CA THR A 238 3.41 -28.47 0.31
C THR A 238 4.48 -29.18 -0.54
N ARG A 239 4.70 -30.46 -0.32
CA ARG A 239 5.58 -31.26 -1.17
C ARG A 239 5.18 -31.19 -2.65
N ASN A 240 3.88 -31.21 -2.91
CA ASN A 240 3.34 -31.07 -4.26
C ASN A 240 3.73 -29.72 -4.90
N ASP A 241 3.67 -28.61 -4.13
CA ASP A 241 4.07 -27.30 -4.64
C ASP A 241 5.55 -27.25 -4.99
N LEU A 242 6.41 -27.89 -4.16
CA LEU A 242 7.85 -27.96 -4.41
C LEU A 242 8.18 -28.76 -5.68
N ILE A 243 7.52 -29.90 -5.90
CA ILE A 243 7.67 -30.69 -7.13
C ILE A 243 7.21 -29.88 -8.36
N ARG A 244 6.09 -29.14 -8.24
CA ARG A 244 5.60 -28.27 -9.33
C ARG A 244 6.53 -27.09 -9.61
N MET A 245 7.32 -26.65 -8.63
CA MET A 245 8.37 -25.65 -8.80
C MET A 245 9.63 -26.21 -9.49
N GLY A 246 9.65 -27.51 -9.76
CA GLY A 246 10.75 -28.18 -10.50
C GLY A 246 11.82 -28.83 -9.62
N TYR A 247 11.62 -28.92 -8.32
CA TYR A 247 12.53 -29.66 -7.43
C TYR A 247 12.36 -31.16 -7.63
N ASP A 248 13.45 -31.88 -7.45
CA ASP A 248 13.50 -33.32 -7.62
C ASP A 248 12.60 -34.05 -6.59
N GLU A 249 11.77 -34.98 -7.08
CA GLU A 249 10.76 -35.67 -6.29
C GLU A 249 11.37 -36.46 -5.12
N ASP A 250 12.46 -37.20 -5.35
CA ASP A 250 13.11 -38.01 -4.32
C ASP A 250 13.65 -37.08 -3.21
N THR A 251 14.28 -35.99 -3.57
CA THR A 251 14.80 -34.97 -2.62
C THR A 251 13.67 -34.31 -1.82
N VAL A 252 12.53 -34.00 -2.45
CA VAL A 252 11.39 -33.39 -1.78
C VAL A 252 10.73 -34.33 -0.76
N TYR A 253 10.69 -35.65 -1.05
CA TYR A 253 10.13 -36.61 -0.09
C TYR A 253 11.07 -36.86 1.10
N ASP A 254 12.38 -36.66 0.94
CA ASP A 254 13.37 -36.75 2.03
C ASP A 254 13.35 -35.55 2.98
N LEU A 255 12.69 -34.44 2.57
CA LEU A 255 12.59 -33.25 3.42
C LEU A 255 11.82 -33.52 4.73
N PRO A 256 12.27 -32.94 5.85
CA PRO A 256 11.61 -33.12 7.12
C PRO A 256 10.19 -32.55 7.05
N ALA A 257 9.21 -33.40 7.36
CA ALA A 257 7.84 -32.93 7.52
C ALA A 257 7.81 -31.86 8.63
N TYR A 258 7.01 -30.84 8.37
CA TYR A 258 6.81 -29.75 9.33
C TYR A 258 6.52 -30.32 10.74
N SER A 259 7.30 -29.87 11.72
CA SER A 259 7.05 -30.15 13.13
C SER A 259 7.13 -28.83 13.90
N THR A 260 6.19 -28.60 14.81
CA THR A 260 6.17 -27.43 15.71
C THR A 260 7.48 -27.39 16.52
N GLY A 261 8.51 -26.75 15.97
CA GLY A 261 9.80 -26.49 16.62
C GLY A 261 9.89 -25.05 17.14
N ALA A 262 10.99 -24.73 17.83
CA ALA A 262 11.20 -23.38 18.37
C ALA A 262 11.38 -22.30 17.27
N ASP A 263 11.81 -22.71 16.07
CA ASP A 263 12.06 -21.79 14.94
C ASP A 263 10.88 -21.70 13.97
N ASP A 264 9.73 -22.26 14.35
CA ASP A 264 8.54 -22.29 13.54
C ASP A 264 7.80 -20.96 13.56
N ILE A 265 7.43 -20.46 12.40
CA ILE A 265 6.67 -19.24 12.20
C ILE A 265 5.35 -19.28 12.97
N THR A 266 4.67 -20.44 12.99
CA THR A 266 3.37 -20.60 13.66
C THR A 266 3.44 -20.49 15.17
N THR A 267 4.63 -20.62 15.76
CA THR A 267 4.86 -20.38 17.20
C THR A 267 5.16 -18.92 17.51
N SER A 268 5.38 -18.08 16.50
CA SER A 268 5.60 -16.65 16.70
C SER A 268 4.35 -15.96 17.25
N GLN A 269 4.55 -15.05 18.17
CA GLN A 269 3.47 -14.29 18.79
C GLN A 269 2.66 -13.51 17.75
N GLU A 270 3.32 -13.00 16.72
CA GLU A 270 2.69 -12.26 15.61
C GLU A 270 1.77 -13.15 14.78
N TYR A 271 2.23 -14.35 14.42
CA TYR A 271 1.41 -15.31 13.68
C TYR A 271 0.15 -15.69 14.48
N MET A 272 0.34 -15.99 15.76
CA MET A 272 -0.78 -16.30 16.65
C MET A 272 -1.75 -15.13 16.79
N ALA A 273 -1.26 -13.89 16.93
CA ALA A 273 -2.11 -12.71 16.99
C ALA A 273 -2.87 -12.46 15.67
N ARG A 274 -2.24 -12.70 14.52
CA ARG A 274 -2.91 -12.58 13.20
C ARG A 274 -4.04 -13.60 13.03
N HIS A 275 -3.89 -14.82 13.55
CA HIS A 275 -4.83 -15.92 13.41
C HIS A 275 -5.70 -16.16 14.66
N SER A 276 -5.61 -15.30 15.68
CA SER A 276 -6.40 -15.43 16.92
C SER A 276 -7.92 -15.40 16.69
N TYR A 277 -8.35 -14.75 15.61
CA TYR A 277 -9.76 -14.71 15.20
C TYR A 277 -10.24 -15.97 14.50
N ASP A 278 -9.34 -16.81 14.01
CA ASP A 278 -9.69 -18.02 13.30
C ASP A 278 -9.76 -19.19 14.29
N SER A 279 -10.98 -19.50 14.78
CA SER A 279 -11.21 -20.59 15.72
C SER A 279 -10.96 -21.99 15.13
N THR A 280 -10.71 -22.07 13.82
CA THR A 280 -10.25 -23.26 13.12
C THR A 280 -8.73 -23.24 13.01
N ASN A 281 -8.05 -23.42 14.14
CA ASN A 281 -6.63 -23.77 14.13
C ASN A 281 -6.50 -25.15 13.48
N THR A 282 -6.47 -25.18 12.16
CA THR A 282 -6.14 -26.35 11.40
C THR A 282 -4.64 -26.54 11.59
N TYR A 283 -4.25 -27.51 12.41
CA TYR A 283 -2.86 -27.90 12.52
C TYR A 283 -2.34 -28.19 11.12
N PRO A 284 -1.27 -27.51 10.65
CA PRO A 284 -0.78 -27.65 9.27
C PRO A 284 -0.39 -29.07 8.87
N ASN A 285 -0.33 -30.00 9.81
CA ASN A 285 0.12 -31.39 9.62
C ASN A 285 -1.00 -32.44 9.50
N GLN A 286 -2.28 -32.05 9.35
CA GLN A 286 -3.34 -33.01 9.06
C GLN A 286 -3.54 -33.19 7.55
N ALA A 287 -2.46 -33.44 6.82
CA ALA A 287 -2.56 -33.79 5.41
C ALA A 287 -3.17 -35.17 5.25
N ALA A 288 -4.12 -35.32 4.33
CA ALA A 288 -4.75 -36.60 4.01
C ALA A 288 -3.83 -37.48 3.18
N GLU A 289 -2.88 -36.90 2.46
CA GLU A 289 -1.90 -37.55 1.57
C GLU A 289 -0.50 -37.00 1.83
N ASP A 290 0.51 -37.83 1.57
CA ASP A 290 1.93 -37.51 1.76
C ASP A 290 2.40 -36.34 0.87
N SER A 291 1.77 -36.14 -0.29
CA SER A 291 2.02 -35.04 -1.21
C SER A 291 1.58 -33.68 -0.67
N GLU A 292 0.61 -33.66 0.25
CA GLU A 292 0.02 -32.47 0.88
C GLU A 292 0.72 -32.11 2.21
N VAL A 293 1.75 -32.83 2.60
CA VAL A 293 2.51 -32.54 3.81
C VAL A 293 3.23 -31.21 3.64
N ASN A 294 3.04 -30.31 4.62
CA ASN A 294 3.77 -29.05 4.65
C ASN A 294 5.22 -29.25 5.07
N VAL A 295 6.09 -28.55 4.40
CA VAL A 295 7.52 -28.45 4.68
C VAL A 295 7.88 -27.00 4.91
N GLN A 296 8.69 -26.72 5.91
CA GLN A 296 9.22 -25.38 6.14
C GLN A 296 10.43 -25.13 5.25
N ILE A 297 10.36 -24.09 4.44
CA ILE A 297 11.39 -23.68 3.50
C ILE A 297 12.02 -22.37 3.96
N PHE A 298 13.33 -22.32 3.95
CA PHE A 298 14.13 -21.13 4.18
C PHE A 298 14.78 -20.72 2.87
N GLU A 299 14.41 -19.57 2.35
CA GLU A 299 15.00 -18.96 1.18
C GLU A 299 15.88 -17.79 1.64
N SER A 300 17.18 -18.04 1.69
CA SER A 300 18.17 -17.15 2.29
C SER A 300 19.01 -16.45 1.23
N TYR A 301 19.20 -15.16 1.41
CA TYR A 301 19.99 -14.29 0.54
C TYR A 301 21.18 -13.76 1.33
N THR A 302 22.36 -14.27 1.01
CA THR A 302 23.58 -13.92 1.74
C THR A 302 24.78 -13.81 0.80
N ARG A 303 25.81 -13.10 1.26
CA ARG A 303 27.05 -12.98 0.50
C ARG A 303 28.06 -14.01 1.02
N LEU A 304 28.38 -14.98 0.17
CA LEU A 304 29.35 -16.02 0.44
C LEU A 304 30.50 -15.99 -0.57
N ASP A 305 31.69 -16.38 -0.12
CA ASP A 305 32.83 -16.63 -0.99
C ASP A 305 32.93 -18.13 -1.25
N MET A 306 32.34 -18.57 -2.38
CA MET A 306 32.18 -19.99 -2.71
C MET A 306 33.30 -20.52 -3.61
N GLU A 307 33.94 -19.65 -4.41
CA GLU A 307 34.76 -20.11 -5.53
C GLU A 307 36.28 -20.10 -5.32
N ASP A 308 36.80 -19.30 -4.43
CA ASP A 308 38.24 -19.22 -4.17
C ASP A 308 38.52 -18.28 -3.00
N ASP A 309 39.58 -18.51 -2.27
CA ASP A 309 40.20 -17.61 -1.29
C ASP A 309 40.48 -16.19 -1.86
N SER A 310 39.58 -15.71 -2.77
CA SER A 310 39.66 -14.41 -3.44
C SER A 310 39.31 -13.26 -2.48
N GLY A 311 38.62 -13.57 -1.38
CA GLY A 311 38.12 -12.59 -0.42
C GLY A 311 36.98 -11.73 -0.96
N ILE A 312 36.40 -12.08 -2.11
CA ILE A 312 35.24 -11.39 -2.72
C ILE A 312 34.02 -12.25 -2.52
N SER A 313 33.10 -11.80 -1.66
CA SER A 313 31.82 -12.45 -1.46
C SER A 313 30.82 -12.09 -2.54
N VAL A 314 30.19 -13.08 -3.16
CA VAL A 314 29.12 -12.93 -4.15
C VAL A 314 27.77 -13.19 -3.45
N LEU A 315 26.72 -12.52 -3.88
CA LEU A 315 25.37 -12.73 -3.37
C LEU A 315 24.83 -14.06 -3.89
N HIS A 316 24.39 -14.94 -2.99
CA HIS A 316 23.77 -16.22 -3.32
C HIS A 316 22.37 -16.30 -2.75
N LYS A 317 21.50 -16.94 -3.48
CA LYS A 317 20.20 -17.43 -3.02
C LYS A 317 20.40 -18.89 -2.64
N ILE A 318 20.05 -19.22 -1.41
CA ILE A 318 20.15 -20.56 -0.86
C ILE A 318 18.77 -20.96 -0.36
N THR A 319 18.20 -21.99 -0.97
CA THR A 319 16.93 -22.57 -0.57
C THR A 319 17.18 -23.89 0.12
N HIS A 320 16.78 -24.00 1.39
CA HIS A 320 16.99 -25.24 2.16
C HIS A 320 15.81 -25.53 3.08
N SER A 321 15.74 -26.79 3.53
CA SER A 321 14.81 -27.25 4.56
C SER A 321 15.54 -28.22 5.48
N GLY A 322 15.65 -27.88 6.76
CA GLY A 322 16.51 -28.60 7.67
C GLY A 322 17.96 -28.66 7.14
N ASP A 323 18.52 -29.86 7.09
CA ASP A 323 19.91 -30.08 6.65
C ASP A 323 20.04 -30.37 5.12
N ILE A 324 19.00 -30.11 4.33
CA ILE A 324 18.97 -30.41 2.89
C ILE A 324 18.88 -29.10 2.10
N ILE A 325 19.86 -28.84 1.22
CA ILE A 325 19.85 -27.75 0.26
C ILE A 325 19.06 -28.20 -0.96
N LEU A 326 18.02 -27.42 -1.32
CA LEU A 326 17.24 -27.62 -2.53
C LEU A 326 17.84 -26.87 -3.73
N ASP A 327 18.38 -25.69 -3.49
CA ASP A 327 18.93 -24.82 -4.52
C ASP A 327 19.98 -23.86 -3.94
N CYS A 328 21.06 -23.62 -4.68
CA CYS A 328 22.11 -22.67 -4.31
C CYS A 328 22.65 -22.01 -5.59
N GLU A 329 22.20 -20.78 -5.86
CA GLU A 329 22.54 -20.05 -7.07
C GLU A 329 23.09 -18.65 -6.79
N PRO A 330 24.10 -18.17 -7.55
CA PRO A 330 24.53 -16.80 -7.47
C PRO A 330 23.48 -15.88 -8.10
N ILE A 331 23.19 -14.78 -7.44
CA ILE A 331 22.21 -13.80 -7.91
C ILE A 331 22.78 -12.38 -7.86
N ASP A 332 22.24 -11.48 -8.70
CA ASP A 332 22.73 -10.11 -8.82
C ASP A 332 21.93 -9.12 -7.95
N TYR A 333 20.72 -9.49 -7.51
CA TYR A 333 19.84 -8.60 -6.78
C TYR A 333 19.03 -9.34 -5.73
N ILE A 334 18.54 -8.62 -4.73
CA ILE A 334 17.66 -9.14 -3.68
C ILE A 334 16.20 -8.88 -4.10
N PRO A 335 15.35 -9.92 -4.24
CA PRO A 335 14.01 -9.79 -4.83
C PRO A 335 12.95 -9.29 -3.84
N PHE A 336 13.29 -8.35 -2.98
CA PHE A 336 12.37 -7.79 -2.00
C PHE A 336 12.31 -6.27 -2.12
N SER A 337 11.13 -5.73 -1.88
CA SER A 337 10.91 -4.30 -1.69
C SER A 337 10.13 -4.06 -0.41
N SER A 338 10.46 -3.01 0.32
CA SER A 338 9.83 -2.72 1.60
C SER A 338 9.41 -1.26 1.74
N VAL A 339 8.33 -1.04 2.48
CA VAL A 339 7.84 0.28 2.87
C VAL A 339 7.81 0.40 4.39
N CYS A 340 8.20 1.58 4.90
CA CYS A 340 8.11 1.92 6.31
C CYS A 340 7.49 3.31 6.44
N PRO A 341 6.38 3.51 7.20
CA PRO A 341 5.68 4.78 7.24
C PRO A 341 6.46 5.90 7.94
N ILE A 342 7.20 5.56 8.98
CA ILE A 342 8.00 6.50 9.77
C ILE A 342 9.41 5.92 9.91
N PRO A 343 10.30 6.13 8.91
CA PRO A 343 11.65 5.58 8.97
C PRO A 343 12.47 6.26 10.06
N ILE A 344 13.25 5.46 10.78
CA ILE A 344 14.24 5.93 11.75
C ILE A 344 15.61 5.88 11.07
N PRO A 345 16.38 6.96 11.10
CA PRO A 345 17.71 6.97 10.51
C PRO A 345 18.59 5.82 11.03
N HIS A 346 19.28 5.14 10.10
CA HIS A 346 20.21 4.05 10.38
C HIS A 346 19.58 2.76 10.95
N LYS A 347 18.26 2.60 10.86
CA LYS A 347 17.55 1.37 11.22
C LYS A 347 16.63 0.94 10.08
N PHE A 348 16.52 -0.37 9.86
CA PHE A 348 15.56 -0.93 8.90
C PHE A 348 14.13 -0.81 9.43
N PHE A 349 13.89 -1.22 10.68
CA PHE A 349 12.59 -1.08 11.32
C PHE A 349 12.42 0.33 11.88
N GLY A 350 11.44 1.04 11.34
CA GLY A 350 10.99 2.33 11.86
C GLY A 350 9.86 2.20 12.87
N LEU A 351 9.01 3.21 12.93
CA LEU A 351 7.79 3.21 13.74
C LEU A 351 6.57 2.98 12.85
N SER A 352 5.61 2.20 13.35
CA SER A 352 4.29 2.07 12.73
C SER A 352 3.39 3.26 13.11
N VAL A 353 2.35 3.49 12.34
CA VAL A 353 1.31 4.45 12.72
C VAL A 353 0.51 3.92 13.91
N ALA A 354 0.29 2.61 13.97
CA ALA A 354 -0.37 1.93 15.10
C ALA A 354 0.27 2.29 16.44
N GLU A 355 1.61 2.17 16.55
CA GLU A 355 2.34 2.50 17.79
C GLU A 355 2.13 3.95 18.24
N THR A 356 1.90 4.87 17.33
CA THR A 356 1.66 6.29 17.67
C THR A 356 0.28 6.54 18.28
N VAL A 357 -0.63 5.56 18.22
CA VAL A 357 -2.02 5.66 18.67
C VAL A 357 -2.35 4.73 19.83
N GLU A 358 -1.56 3.68 20.05
CA GLU A 358 -1.79 2.67 21.10
C GLU A 358 -2.02 3.27 22.50
N ASP A 359 -1.16 4.20 22.93
CA ASP A 359 -1.28 4.87 24.23
C ASP A 359 -2.59 5.65 24.35
N ILE A 360 -3.04 6.26 23.25
CA ILE A 360 -4.28 7.02 23.19
C ILE A 360 -5.48 6.08 23.32
N GLN A 361 -5.47 4.96 22.60
CA GLN A 361 -6.51 3.94 22.65
C GLN A 361 -6.67 3.38 24.08
N LEU A 362 -5.58 3.07 24.76
CA LEU A 362 -5.58 2.59 26.15
C LEU A 362 -6.22 3.61 27.07
N ILE A 363 -5.81 4.88 26.99
CA ILE A 363 -6.33 5.95 27.84
C ILE A 363 -7.82 6.20 27.55
N ARG A 364 -8.22 6.28 26.29
CA ARG A 364 -9.62 6.51 25.90
C ARG A 364 -10.52 5.34 26.30
N SER A 365 -10.06 4.11 26.15
CA SER A 365 -10.79 2.91 26.62
C SER A 365 -11.00 2.95 28.12
N THR A 366 -9.96 3.25 28.87
CA THR A 366 -10.05 3.36 30.34
C THR A 366 -11.00 4.49 30.78
N LEU A 367 -10.94 5.64 30.15
CA LEU A 367 -11.87 6.75 30.40
C LEU A 367 -13.30 6.37 30.06
N THR A 368 -13.52 5.72 28.93
CA THR A 368 -14.85 5.28 28.48
C THR A 368 -15.44 4.25 29.44
N ARG A 369 -14.64 3.26 29.89
CA ARG A 369 -15.04 2.28 30.90
C ARG A 369 -15.48 2.96 32.20
N ASN A 370 -14.67 3.89 32.70
CA ASN A 370 -15.00 4.64 33.92
C ASN A 370 -16.28 5.45 33.77
N LEU A 371 -16.53 6.06 32.62
CA LEU A 371 -17.76 6.79 32.32
C LEU A 371 -18.98 5.86 32.31
N LEU A 372 -18.86 4.70 31.62
CA LEU A 372 -19.92 3.70 31.58
C LEU A 372 -20.24 3.13 32.96
N ASP A 373 -19.20 2.77 33.74
CA ASP A 373 -19.36 2.25 35.08
C ASP A 373 -20.04 3.25 36.02
N ASN A 374 -19.65 4.53 35.94
CA ASN A 374 -20.32 5.59 36.72
C ASN A 374 -21.79 5.74 36.30
N MET A 375 -22.08 5.68 34.96
CA MET A 375 -23.44 5.73 34.46
C MET A 375 -24.27 4.52 34.93
N TYR A 376 -23.70 3.31 34.92
CA TYR A 376 -24.37 2.11 35.43
C TYR A 376 -24.63 2.22 36.94
N LEU A 377 -23.66 2.72 37.74
CA LEU A 377 -23.81 2.94 39.16
C LEU A 377 -24.82 4.05 39.47
N ALA A 378 -24.91 5.08 38.64
CA ALA A 378 -25.90 6.14 38.78
C ALA A 378 -27.32 5.66 38.50
N ASN A 379 -27.48 4.80 37.46
CA ASN A 379 -28.78 4.24 37.08
C ASN A 379 -29.21 3.09 38.00
N ASN A 380 -28.26 2.29 38.49
CA ASN A 380 -28.50 1.17 39.40
C ASN A 380 -27.82 1.48 40.75
N GLY A 381 -28.37 2.47 41.46
CA GLY A 381 -27.83 2.94 42.73
C GLY A 381 -27.71 1.83 43.76
N ARG A 382 -26.59 1.79 44.46
CA ARG A 382 -26.40 0.91 45.64
C ARG A 382 -27.15 1.45 46.84
N PHE A 383 -27.67 0.57 47.65
CA PHE A 383 -28.36 0.91 48.87
C PHE A 383 -27.64 0.31 50.08
N GLN A 384 -27.53 1.08 51.12
CA GLN A 384 -27.15 0.58 52.42
C GLN A 384 -28.43 0.09 53.11
N VAL A 385 -28.43 -1.16 53.52
CA VAL A 385 -29.59 -1.83 54.09
C VAL A 385 -29.26 -2.29 55.49
N VAL A 386 -30.15 -2.00 56.47
CA VAL A 386 -30.05 -2.60 57.81
C VAL A 386 -30.66 -4.00 57.74
N GLU A 387 -29.84 -5.01 58.07
CA GLU A 387 -30.21 -6.40 57.96
C GLU A 387 -31.49 -6.72 58.76
N GLY A 388 -32.43 -7.46 58.13
CA GLY A 388 -33.71 -7.84 58.75
C GLY A 388 -34.77 -6.73 58.84
N GLN A 389 -34.49 -5.50 58.39
CA GLN A 389 -35.45 -4.39 58.41
C GLN A 389 -36.02 -4.00 57.03
N VAL A 390 -35.47 -4.54 55.95
CA VAL A 390 -35.86 -4.26 54.56
C VAL A 390 -36.20 -5.58 53.86
N ASN A 391 -37.20 -5.58 53.05
CA ASN A 391 -37.47 -6.72 52.17
C ASN A 391 -36.50 -6.67 50.99
N ILE A 392 -35.56 -7.62 50.95
CA ILE A 392 -34.49 -7.69 49.93
C ILE A 392 -35.09 -8.02 48.58
N ASP A 393 -36.12 -8.87 48.47
CA ASP A 393 -36.77 -9.25 47.23
C ASP A 393 -37.43 -8.06 46.52
N ASP A 394 -38.06 -7.17 47.29
CA ASP A 394 -38.63 -5.92 46.77
C ASP A 394 -37.52 -4.97 46.29
N LEU A 395 -36.36 -4.94 46.91
CA LEU A 395 -35.24 -4.11 46.56
C LEU A 395 -34.51 -4.64 45.29
N LEU A 396 -34.39 -5.95 45.16
CA LEU A 396 -33.77 -6.61 44.00
C LEU A 396 -34.66 -6.51 42.74
N THR A 397 -35.99 -6.34 42.91
CA THR A 397 -36.92 -6.19 41.80
C THR A 397 -36.96 -4.73 41.31
N ASN A 398 -35.97 -4.33 40.51
CA ASN A 398 -35.87 -2.96 40.00
C ASN A 398 -36.81 -2.73 38.81
N ARG A 399 -38.07 -2.31 39.11
CA ARG A 399 -39.08 -1.95 38.08
C ARG A 399 -39.60 -0.54 38.33
N PRO A 400 -39.94 0.23 37.26
CA PRO A 400 -40.58 1.53 37.43
C PRO A 400 -41.84 1.46 38.27
N GLY A 401 -41.96 2.30 39.32
CA GLY A 401 -43.08 2.31 40.26
C GLY A 401 -43.07 1.18 41.29
N GLY A 402 -42.01 0.40 41.40
CA GLY A 402 -41.85 -0.59 42.45
C GLY A 402 -41.88 0.00 43.86
N ILE A 403 -42.44 -0.73 44.82
CA ILE A 403 -42.53 -0.33 46.24
C ILE A 403 -41.63 -1.25 47.05
N VAL A 404 -40.67 -0.66 47.78
CA VAL A 404 -39.81 -1.38 48.71
C VAL A 404 -40.37 -1.28 50.16
N ARG A 405 -40.68 -2.41 50.79
CA ARG A 405 -41.22 -2.47 52.12
C ARG A 405 -40.08 -2.43 53.16
N THR A 406 -40.16 -1.45 54.07
CA THR A 406 -39.18 -1.26 55.14
C THR A 406 -39.90 -1.22 56.50
N ARG A 407 -39.26 -1.69 57.57
CA ARG A 407 -39.79 -1.60 58.96
C ARG A 407 -39.51 -0.24 59.60
N SER A 408 -38.46 0.46 59.15
CA SER A 408 -38.06 1.79 59.63
C SER A 408 -37.70 2.70 58.45
N PRO A 409 -38.01 3.99 58.45
CA PRO A 409 -37.66 4.93 57.39
C PRO A 409 -36.15 5.06 57.16
N SER A 410 -35.33 4.80 58.22
CA SER A 410 -33.85 4.88 58.12
C SER A 410 -33.19 3.55 57.77
N ALA A 411 -33.95 2.47 57.56
CA ALA A 411 -33.44 1.14 57.27
C ALA A 411 -32.85 0.98 55.87
N LEU A 412 -33.21 1.88 54.94
CA LEU A 412 -32.75 1.92 53.56
C LEU A 412 -32.18 3.30 53.28
N GLN A 413 -30.90 3.37 52.93
CA GLN A 413 -30.27 4.62 52.54
C GLN A 413 -29.60 4.44 51.15
N PRO A 414 -29.88 5.31 50.17
CA PRO A 414 -29.18 5.27 48.90
C PRO A 414 -27.71 5.71 49.09
N ILE A 415 -26.79 4.95 48.55
CA ILE A 415 -25.40 5.38 48.40
C ILE A 415 -25.33 6.26 47.16
N VAL A 416 -25.15 7.56 47.36
CA VAL A 416 -25.13 8.54 46.28
C VAL A 416 -23.83 8.39 45.50
N THR A 417 -23.94 7.97 44.25
CA THR A 417 -22.84 8.02 43.27
C THR A 417 -22.75 9.46 42.75
N PRO A 418 -21.56 10.09 42.79
CA PRO A 418 -21.42 11.44 42.21
C PRO A 418 -21.79 11.45 40.75
N ALA A 419 -22.49 12.48 40.30
CA ALA A 419 -22.81 12.65 38.89
C ALA A 419 -21.52 12.78 38.03
N LEU A 420 -21.60 12.32 36.81
CA LEU A 420 -20.52 12.46 35.80
C LEU A 420 -20.07 13.92 35.71
N GLN A 421 -18.78 14.16 35.92
CA GLN A 421 -18.23 15.50 35.77
C GLN A 421 -18.08 15.84 34.27
N PRO A 422 -18.48 17.04 33.85
CA PRO A 422 -18.29 17.51 32.46
C PRO A 422 -16.82 17.44 32.00
N ALA A 423 -15.88 17.53 32.95
CA ALA A 423 -14.43 17.39 32.66
C ALA A 423 -14.04 16.05 32.04
N ALA A 424 -14.77 14.97 32.30
CA ALA A 424 -14.47 13.66 31.71
C ALA A 424 -14.73 13.63 30.19
N PHE A 425 -15.79 14.31 29.73
CA PHE A 425 -16.07 14.46 28.29
C PHE A 425 -15.04 15.37 27.62
N GLN A 426 -14.60 16.43 28.31
CA GLN A 426 -13.54 17.32 27.81
C GLN A 426 -12.20 16.57 27.68
N MET A 427 -11.91 15.61 28.57
CA MET A 427 -10.72 14.77 28.45
C MET A 427 -10.79 13.84 27.23
N LEU A 428 -11.95 13.25 26.93
CA LEU A 428 -12.12 12.43 25.71
C LEU A 428 -11.90 13.29 24.44
N GLU A 429 -12.46 14.49 24.40
CA GLU A 429 -12.27 15.44 23.30
C GLU A 429 -10.82 15.90 23.18
N TYR A 430 -10.13 16.14 24.30
CA TYR A 430 -8.71 16.48 24.33
C TYR A 430 -7.85 15.37 23.70
N TRP A 431 -8.08 14.11 24.08
CA TRP A 431 -7.34 12.97 23.51
C TRP A 431 -7.66 12.73 22.05
N GLU A 432 -8.89 12.98 21.61
CA GLU A 432 -9.24 12.98 20.18
C GLU A 432 -8.45 14.05 19.41
N GLY A 433 -8.28 15.24 20.01
CA GLY A 433 -7.44 16.31 19.46
C GLY A 433 -5.95 15.89 19.36
N ILE A 434 -5.42 15.17 20.36
CA ILE A 434 -4.05 14.64 20.33
C ILE A 434 -3.90 13.59 19.22
N LYS A 435 -4.87 12.64 19.10
CA LYS A 435 -4.91 11.64 18.04
C LYS A 435 -4.84 12.29 16.67
N SER A 436 -5.72 13.26 16.44
CA SER A 436 -5.75 14.03 15.18
C SER A 436 -4.43 14.76 14.91
N GLY A 437 -3.81 15.35 15.92
CA GLY A 437 -2.52 16.01 15.80
C GLY A 437 -1.36 15.06 15.48
N ARG A 438 -1.38 13.83 16.03
CA ARG A 438 -0.33 12.82 15.78
C ARG A 438 -0.47 12.14 14.41
N THR A 439 -1.69 11.86 13.98
CA THR A 439 -1.95 11.05 12.78
C THR A 439 -2.28 11.88 11.54
N GLY A 440 -2.75 13.12 11.72
CA GLY A 440 -3.31 13.93 10.65
C GLY A 440 -4.75 13.53 10.27
N VAL A 441 -5.30 12.48 10.90
CA VAL A 441 -6.69 12.05 10.71
C VAL A 441 -7.58 12.81 11.67
N ASN A 442 -8.49 13.63 11.14
CA ASN A 442 -9.43 14.40 11.93
C ASN A 442 -10.87 14.29 11.38
N PRO A 443 -11.90 14.62 12.18
CA PRO A 443 -13.29 14.55 11.74
C PRO A 443 -13.60 15.44 10.52
N GLN A 444 -12.78 16.46 10.26
CA GLN A 444 -12.91 17.33 9.09
C GLN A 444 -12.44 16.67 7.81
N THR A 445 -11.38 15.85 7.87
CA THR A 445 -10.91 15.04 6.74
C THR A 445 -11.90 13.91 6.42
N GLN A 446 -12.69 13.50 7.40
CA GLN A 446 -13.71 12.45 7.29
C GLN A 446 -15.04 12.95 6.70
N GLY A 447 -15.18 14.26 6.45
CA GLY A 447 -16.43 14.87 5.94
C GLY A 447 -17.58 14.87 6.95
N LEU A 448 -17.34 14.53 8.20
CA LEU A 448 -18.36 14.36 9.26
C LEU A 448 -18.50 15.60 10.17
N SER A 449 -17.72 16.66 9.96
CA SER A 449 -17.76 17.84 10.83
C SER A 449 -18.96 18.72 10.56
N ALA A 450 -19.89 18.76 11.51
CA ALA A 450 -21.00 19.71 11.53
C ALA A 450 -20.54 21.19 11.60
N ASP A 451 -19.30 21.45 12.02
CA ASP A 451 -18.72 22.80 12.11
C ASP A 451 -18.37 23.38 10.73
N VAL A 452 -18.08 22.52 9.74
CA VAL A 452 -17.86 22.95 8.34
C VAL A 452 -19.15 23.47 7.71
N LEU A 453 -20.31 23.06 8.21
CA LEU A 453 -21.64 23.49 7.76
C LEU A 453 -22.09 24.78 8.43
N LYS A 454 -21.37 25.32 9.43
CA LYS A 454 -21.71 26.60 10.06
C LYS A 454 -21.38 27.75 9.10
N SER A 455 -22.32 28.64 8.93
CA SER A 455 -22.34 29.72 7.92
C SER A 455 -21.24 30.80 8.04
N HIS A 456 -20.27 30.62 8.96
CA HIS A 456 -19.20 31.61 9.21
C HIS A 456 -17.78 31.10 8.85
N VAL A 457 -17.62 29.86 8.33
CA VAL A 457 -16.33 29.36 7.93
C VAL A 457 -16.11 29.68 6.46
N THR A 458 -15.06 30.42 6.15
CA THR A 458 -14.73 30.75 4.75
C THR A 458 -14.19 29.49 4.03
N GLN A 459 -14.55 29.33 2.77
CA GLN A 459 -14.11 28.21 1.93
C GLN A 459 -12.58 28.05 1.95
N GLY A 460 -11.82 29.14 2.02
CA GLY A 460 -10.36 29.12 2.12
C GLY A 460 -9.82 28.58 3.44
N ALA A 461 -10.52 28.80 4.57
CA ALA A 461 -10.10 28.25 5.86
C ALA A 461 -10.32 26.73 5.93
N VAL A 462 -11.41 26.24 5.35
CA VAL A 462 -11.69 24.79 5.23
C VAL A 462 -10.65 24.13 4.34
N GLN A 463 -10.36 24.74 3.18
CA GLN A 463 -9.35 24.25 2.25
C GLN A 463 -7.95 24.21 2.90
N GLY A 464 -7.57 25.27 3.62
CA GLY A 464 -6.29 25.33 4.33
C GLY A 464 -6.16 24.26 5.43
N ALA A 465 -7.22 24.01 6.19
CA ALA A 465 -7.25 22.98 7.22
C ALA A 465 -7.15 21.56 6.62
N LEU A 466 -7.83 21.30 5.50
CA LEU A 466 -7.75 20.05 4.77
C LEU A 466 -6.35 19.83 4.20
N THR A 467 -5.73 20.84 3.61
CA THR A 467 -4.37 20.75 3.04
C THR A 467 -3.33 20.44 4.12
N ASN A 468 -3.42 21.07 5.30
CA ASN A 468 -2.50 20.81 6.41
C ASN A 468 -2.66 19.40 7.01
N ALA A 469 -3.89 18.88 7.09
CA ALA A 469 -4.14 17.53 7.56
C ALA A 469 -3.63 16.46 6.56
N GLN A 470 -3.73 16.75 5.27
CA GLN A 470 -3.25 15.87 4.20
C GLN A 470 -1.71 15.82 4.12
N GLY A 471 -1.01 16.86 4.54
CA GLY A 471 0.45 16.95 4.41
C GLY A 471 1.22 15.82 5.11
N ARG A 472 0.69 15.25 6.18
CA ARG A 472 1.31 14.11 6.86
C ARG A 472 1.11 12.78 6.12
N LEU A 473 -0.10 12.56 5.59
CA LEU A 473 -0.39 11.42 4.73
C LEU A 473 0.42 11.47 3.43
N GLU A 474 0.56 12.67 2.88
CA GLU A 474 1.38 12.93 1.70
C GLU A 474 2.86 12.61 1.93
N LEU A 475 3.39 12.96 3.11
CA LEU A 475 4.76 12.59 3.48
C LEU A 475 4.93 11.05 3.55
N ILE A 476 4.00 10.34 4.19
CA ILE A 476 4.02 8.87 4.26
C ILE A 476 3.94 8.28 2.84
N ALA A 477 3.00 8.78 2.03
CA ALA A 477 2.87 8.35 0.64
C ALA A 477 4.16 8.57 -0.16
N ARG A 478 4.81 9.72 0.02
CA ARG A 478 6.07 10.01 -0.64
C ARG A 478 7.20 9.09 -0.18
N VAL A 479 7.28 8.79 1.12
CA VAL A 479 8.23 7.81 1.64
C VAL A 479 7.97 6.43 1.01
N PHE A 480 6.72 5.97 0.95
CA PHE A 480 6.37 4.71 0.32
C PHE A 480 6.74 4.68 -1.16
N ALA A 481 6.47 5.78 -1.88
CA ALA A 481 6.80 5.92 -3.28
C ALA A 481 8.31 5.80 -3.53
N GLU A 482 9.11 6.58 -2.84
CA GLU A 482 10.56 6.67 -3.07
C GLU A 482 11.33 5.44 -2.56
N THR A 483 10.77 4.68 -1.62
CA THR A 483 11.44 3.49 -1.06
C THR A 483 10.95 2.20 -1.71
N GLY A 484 9.78 1.69 -1.29
CA GLY A 484 9.31 0.36 -1.70
C GLY A 484 8.75 0.32 -3.12
N VAL A 485 7.83 1.26 -3.45
CA VAL A 485 7.13 1.21 -4.74
C VAL A 485 8.11 1.42 -5.91
N ARG A 486 9.01 2.41 -5.81
CA ARG A 486 10.04 2.64 -6.84
C ARG A 486 10.92 1.41 -7.06
N ASN A 487 11.40 0.82 -5.97
CA ASN A 487 12.26 -0.36 -6.06
C ASN A 487 11.51 -1.56 -6.64
N MET A 488 10.26 -1.79 -6.25
CA MET A 488 9.42 -2.85 -6.78
C MET A 488 9.25 -2.73 -8.30
N PHE A 489 8.86 -1.54 -8.79
CA PHE A 489 8.67 -1.34 -10.22
C PHE A 489 9.97 -1.40 -11.03
N LYS A 490 11.10 -0.93 -10.46
CA LYS A 490 12.42 -1.10 -11.07
C LYS A 490 12.79 -2.59 -11.19
N SER A 491 12.47 -3.38 -10.18
CA SER A 491 12.72 -4.82 -10.21
C SER A 491 11.81 -5.56 -11.21
N ILE A 492 10.53 -5.17 -11.30
CA ILE A 492 9.62 -5.71 -12.33
C ILE A 492 10.16 -5.42 -13.72
N TYR A 493 10.62 -4.20 -13.97
CA TYR A 493 11.24 -3.82 -15.24
C TYR A 493 12.45 -4.69 -15.57
N ASN A 494 13.36 -4.87 -14.61
CA ASN A 494 14.56 -5.68 -14.80
C ASN A 494 14.25 -7.17 -15.03
N LEU A 495 13.21 -7.69 -14.34
CA LEU A 495 12.75 -9.07 -14.55
C LEU A 495 12.18 -9.28 -15.95
N ILE A 496 11.35 -8.35 -16.41
CA ILE A 496 10.79 -8.39 -17.77
C ILE A 496 11.92 -8.34 -18.80
N GLN A 497 12.86 -7.42 -18.65
CA GLN A 497 14.00 -7.27 -19.57
C GLN A 497 14.89 -8.52 -19.61
N ARG A 498 15.09 -9.18 -18.46
CA ARG A 498 16.01 -10.34 -18.34
C ARG A 498 15.40 -11.63 -18.88
N TYR A 499 14.11 -11.85 -18.66
CA TYR A 499 13.48 -13.15 -18.91
C TYR A 499 12.47 -13.15 -20.05
N GLU A 500 11.97 -12.00 -20.52
CA GLU A 500 11.05 -11.94 -21.65
C GLU A 500 11.81 -11.70 -22.97
N ASP A 501 12.25 -12.75 -23.61
CA ASP A 501 12.99 -12.68 -24.88
C ASP A 501 12.07 -12.57 -26.12
N ARG A 502 10.79 -12.91 -25.98
CA ARG A 502 9.85 -12.97 -27.10
C ARG A 502 9.04 -11.70 -27.22
N LYS A 503 8.90 -11.22 -28.47
CA LYS A 503 7.97 -10.13 -28.79
C LYS A 503 6.54 -10.57 -28.51
N LYS A 504 5.82 -9.77 -27.76
CA LYS A 504 4.42 -10.01 -27.41
C LYS A 504 3.50 -8.93 -27.97
N MET A 505 2.35 -9.34 -28.51
CA MET A 505 1.28 -8.40 -28.86
C MET A 505 0.34 -8.24 -27.68
N VAL A 506 0.40 -7.11 -27.00
CA VAL A 506 -0.41 -6.84 -25.80
C VAL A 506 -1.44 -5.75 -26.11
N ARG A 507 -2.67 -5.95 -25.63
CA ARG A 507 -3.72 -4.95 -25.72
C ARG A 507 -3.66 -4.00 -24.53
N ILE A 508 -3.12 -2.82 -24.76
CA ILE A 508 -3.00 -1.77 -23.76
C ILE A 508 -3.86 -0.57 -24.21
N ASN A 509 -4.68 -0.03 -23.32
CA ASN A 509 -5.54 1.13 -23.60
C ASN A 509 -6.36 1.00 -24.91
N ASN A 510 -6.92 -0.19 -25.12
CA ASN A 510 -7.73 -0.52 -26.30
C ASN A 510 -6.97 -0.56 -27.65
N THR A 511 -5.65 -0.42 -27.66
CA THR A 511 -4.78 -0.55 -28.84
C THR A 511 -3.88 -1.77 -28.68
N TYR A 512 -3.62 -2.48 -29.79
CA TYR A 512 -2.64 -3.56 -29.80
C TYR A 512 -1.26 -2.96 -30.04
N GLN A 513 -0.35 -3.19 -29.09
CA GLN A 513 1.05 -2.74 -29.18
C GLN A 513 1.97 -3.96 -29.21
N GLU A 514 2.93 -3.95 -30.12
CA GLU A 514 4.02 -4.92 -30.10
C GLU A 514 5.04 -4.48 -29.07
N ILE A 515 5.30 -5.34 -28.10
CA ILE A 515 6.24 -5.11 -27.00
C ILE A 515 7.48 -5.96 -27.26
N ASP A 516 8.65 -5.31 -27.27
CA ASP A 516 9.95 -5.94 -27.45
C ASP A 516 10.86 -5.64 -26.25
N PRO A 517 10.78 -6.43 -25.16
CA PRO A 517 11.55 -6.16 -23.95
C PRO A 517 13.06 -6.24 -24.16
N ALA A 518 13.54 -7.05 -25.12
CA ALA A 518 14.96 -7.17 -25.45
C ALA A 518 15.56 -5.86 -26.01
N SER A 519 14.71 -4.95 -26.51
CA SER A 519 15.15 -3.63 -26.98
C SER A 519 15.25 -2.58 -25.87
N TRP A 520 14.84 -2.90 -24.65
CA TRP A 520 14.85 -1.97 -23.53
C TRP A 520 16.28 -1.78 -23.00
N ARG A 521 16.57 -0.57 -22.51
CA ARG A 521 17.86 -0.26 -21.90
C ARG A 521 17.85 -0.58 -20.41
N GLU A 522 18.99 -0.97 -19.88
CA GLU A 522 19.17 -1.30 -18.45
C GLU A 522 18.96 -0.11 -17.50
N ASP A 523 19.14 1.14 -17.99
CA ASP A 523 19.26 2.36 -17.16
C ASP A 523 18.10 3.36 -17.33
N LEU A 524 16.86 2.93 -17.49
CA LEU A 524 15.73 3.88 -17.44
C LEU A 524 15.45 4.33 -16.01
N ASP A 525 15.33 5.65 -15.82
CA ASP A 525 14.95 6.19 -14.51
C ASP A 525 13.43 6.02 -14.27
N VAL A 526 13.07 5.73 -13.03
CA VAL A 526 11.68 5.50 -12.62
C VAL A 526 11.20 6.69 -11.80
N ASP A 527 10.23 7.41 -12.32
CA ASP A 527 9.51 8.43 -11.56
C ASP A 527 8.14 7.94 -11.13
N ILE A 528 7.82 8.13 -9.86
CA ILE A 528 6.52 7.75 -9.34
C ILE A 528 5.65 8.99 -9.31
N LYS A 529 4.58 8.95 -10.08
CA LYS A 529 3.54 9.97 -10.03
C LYS A 529 2.73 9.81 -8.74
N VAL A 530 3.25 10.34 -7.64
CA VAL A 530 2.46 10.54 -6.43
C VAL A 530 1.40 11.57 -6.77
N GLY A 531 0.19 11.12 -7.02
CA GLY A 531 -0.96 11.97 -7.30
C GLY A 531 -1.27 12.82 -6.07
N ILE A 532 -0.63 13.99 -5.98
CA ILE A 532 -0.83 14.94 -4.89
C ILE A 532 -2.27 15.44 -4.98
N GLY A 533 -3.11 14.95 -4.09
CA GLY A 533 -4.42 15.45 -3.66
C GLY A 533 -5.41 15.96 -4.72
N TYR A 534 -6.70 15.78 -4.46
CA TYR A 534 -7.83 16.29 -5.28
C TYR A 534 -7.78 17.82 -5.56
N GLY A 535 -7.06 18.58 -4.73
CA GLY A 535 -6.83 20.01 -4.95
C GLY A 535 -5.85 20.28 -6.08
N ASP A 536 -4.91 19.40 -6.33
CA ASP A 536 -3.84 19.60 -7.31
C ASP A 536 -4.28 19.24 -8.73
N GLN A 537 -5.16 18.27 -8.90
CA GLN A 537 -5.74 17.93 -10.21
C GLN A 537 -6.63 19.09 -10.74
N ASN A 538 -7.44 19.69 -9.89
CA ASN A 538 -8.21 20.89 -10.25
C ASN A 538 -7.30 22.11 -10.49
N ASN A 539 -6.24 22.26 -9.70
CA ASN A 539 -5.25 23.31 -9.92
C ASN A 539 -4.44 23.07 -11.19
N ARG A 540 -4.04 21.81 -11.48
CA ARG A 540 -3.38 21.42 -12.73
C ARG A 540 -4.27 21.67 -13.95
N LEU A 541 -5.53 21.26 -13.91
CA LEU A 541 -6.50 21.54 -14.97
C LEU A 541 -6.73 23.05 -15.15
N THR A 542 -6.79 23.80 -14.06
CA THR A 542 -6.90 25.25 -14.11
C THR A 542 -5.62 25.89 -14.68
N ASN A 543 -4.45 25.42 -14.27
CA ASN A 543 -3.15 25.88 -14.77
C ASN A 543 -2.96 25.48 -16.24
N LEU A 544 -3.31 24.23 -16.62
CA LEU A 544 -3.29 23.79 -18.01
C LEU A 544 -4.31 24.57 -18.86
N GLY A 545 -5.49 24.88 -18.34
CA GLY A 545 -6.47 25.73 -18.99
C GLY A 545 -5.95 27.18 -19.19
N THR A 546 -5.28 27.75 -18.19
CA THR A 546 -4.63 29.06 -18.31
C THR A 546 -3.44 29.02 -19.26
N PHE A 547 -2.65 27.94 -19.22
CA PHE A 547 -1.54 27.73 -20.14
C PHE A 547 -2.02 27.52 -21.59
N SER A 548 -3.08 26.73 -21.82
CA SER A 548 -3.67 26.56 -23.14
C SER A 548 -4.17 27.87 -23.73
N ALA A 549 -4.81 28.73 -22.92
CA ALA A 549 -5.21 30.06 -23.31
C ALA A 549 -4.01 31.00 -23.62
N LEU A 550 -2.88 30.78 -22.96
CA LEU A 550 -1.62 31.49 -23.23
C LEU A 550 -0.99 30.99 -24.55
N VAL A 551 -0.93 29.68 -24.76
CA VAL A 551 -0.42 29.05 -25.99
C VAL A 551 -1.25 29.48 -27.19
N GLU A 552 -2.58 29.48 -27.10
CA GLU A 552 -3.48 29.97 -28.14
C GLU A 552 -3.20 31.44 -28.50
N LYS A 553 -2.94 32.27 -27.48
CA LYS A 553 -2.57 33.67 -27.67
C LYS A 553 -1.19 33.84 -28.33
N VAL A 554 -0.20 33.04 -27.94
CA VAL A 554 1.16 33.07 -28.53
C VAL A 554 1.13 32.50 -29.95
N ALA A 555 0.35 31.44 -30.22
CA ALA A 555 0.18 30.86 -31.55
C ALA A 555 -0.37 31.87 -32.57
N THR A 556 -1.20 32.81 -32.11
CA THR A 556 -1.74 33.87 -32.96
C THR A 556 -0.81 35.07 -33.18
N GLN A 557 0.29 35.19 -32.39
CA GLN A 557 1.17 36.38 -32.42
C GLN A 557 2.52 36.16 -33.10
N THR A 558 3.05 34.95 -33.09
CA THR A 558 4.42 34.70 -33.54
C THR A 558 4.44 33.43 -34.37
N GLU A 559 4.62 33.61 -35.69
CA GLU A 559 4.86 32.46 -36.57
C GLU A 559 6.11 31.70 -36.15
N GLY A 560 5.98 30.38 -35.95
CA GLY A 560 7.11 29.48 -35.71
C GLY A 560 7.41 29.09 -34.27
N ILE A 561 6.78 29.67 -33.24
CA ILE A 561 6.97 29.29 -31.83
C ILE A 561 6.04 28.12 -31.43
N VAL A 562 4.82 28.10 -31.94
CA VAL A 562 3.84 27.06 -31.66
C VAL A 562 3.41 26.41 -32.96
N SER A 563 3.77 25.14 -33.13
CA SER A 563 3.30 24.34 -34.27
C SER A 563 1.91 23.74 -33.98
N PRO A 564 1.13 23.36 -35.01
CA PRO A 564 -0.11 22.60 -34.84
C PRO A 564 0.10 21.31 -34.03
N ASP A 565 1.28 20.69 -34.14
CA ASP A 565 1.66 19.51 -33.36
C ASP A 565 1.79 19.79 -31.87
N ASN A 566 2.30 20.98 -31.49
CA ASN A 566 2.40 21.39 -30.09
C ASN A 566 1.00 21.61 -29.48
N ILE A 567 0.07 22.18 -30.25
CA ILE A 567 -1.33 22.36 -29.82
C ILE A 567 -2.01 20.98 -29.68
N TYR A 568 -1.80 20.09 -30.64
CA TYR A 568 -2.30 18.73 -30.56
C TYR A 568 -1.80 17.99 -29.32
N ASN A 569 -0.49 18.05 -29.04
CA ASN A 569 0.11 17.44 -27.86
C ASN A 569 -0.43 18.06 -26.55
N LEU A 570 -0.64 19.37 -26.53
CA LEU A 570 -1.24 20.06 -25.37
C LEU A 570 -2.69 19.61 -25.13
N ILE A 571 -3.50 19.49 -26.18
CA ILE A 571 -4.89 18.98 -26.09
C ILE A 571 -4.89 17.54 -25.61
N ARG A 572 -3.96 16.71 -26.12
CA ARG A 572 -3.78 15.32 -25.69
C ARG A 572 -3.41 15.24 -24.21
N GLN A 573 -2.53 16.11 -23.75
CA GLN A 573 -2.14 16.18 -22.35
C GLN A 573 -3.29 16.63 -21.45
N ILE A 574 -4.04 17.65 -21.84
CA ILE A 574 -5.24 18.11 -21.12
C ILE A 574 -6.29 17.00 -21.06
N GLY A 575 -6.52 16.29 -22.16
CA GLY A 575 -7.44 15.17 -22.22
C GLY A 575 -7.05 14.00 -21.30
N LYS A 576 -5.75 13.67 -21.23
CA LYS A 576 -5.22 12.67 -20.29
C LYS A 576 -5.46 13.09 -18.83
N GLU A 577 -5.18 14.34 -18.49
CA GLU A 577 -5.43 14.85 -17.13
C GLU A 577 -6.93 14.96 -16.78
N MET A 578 -7.80 15.09 -17.78
CA MET A 578 -9.25 15.04 -17.61
C MET A 578 -9.82 13.62 -17.49
N GLY A 579 -8.97 12.58 -17.62
CA GLY A 579 -9.39 11.17 -17.55
C GLY A 579 -10.10 10.66 -18.81
N ILE A 580 -9.85 11.26 -19.97
CA ILE A 580 -10.44 10.83 -21.24
C ILE A 580 -9.53 9.76 -21.87
N ASN A 581 -9.95 8.49 -21.80
CA ASN A 581 -9.13 7.35 -22.23
C ASN A 581 -9.03 7.16 -23.75
N ASN A 582 -9.75 7.91 -24.57
CA ASN A 582 -9.75 7.75 -26.03
C ASN A 582 -9.61 9.08 -26.76
N ILE A 583 -8.54 9.81 -26.46
CA ILE A 583 -8.28 11.15 -26.99
C ILE A 583 -8.01 11.09 -28.50
N ASP A 584 -7.33 10.04 -28.98
CA ASP A 584 -6.96 9.87 -30.40
C ASP A 584 -8.19 9.63 -31.30
N ALA A 585 -9.33 9.22 -30.73
CA ALA A 585 -10.61 9.15 -31.44
C ALA A 585 -11.35 10.51 -31.50
N LEU A 586 -11.00 11.45 -30.61
CA LEU A 586 -11.63 12.77 -30.53
C LEU A 586 -10.84 13.85 -31.25
N VAL A 587 -9.52 13.70 -31.35
CA VAL A 587 -8.60 14.69 -31.95
C VAL A 587 -7.65 13.97 -32.90
N THR A 588 -7.70 14.33 -34.17
CA THR A 588 -6.79 13.80 -35.19
C THR A 588 -5.51 14.61 -35.27
N SER A 589 -4.36 13.94 -35.55
CA SER A 589 -3.08 14.62 -35.74
C SER A 589 -3.16 15.63 -36.88
N PRO A 590 -2.54 16.82 -36.75
CA PRO A 590 -2.56 17.82 -37.78
C PRO A 590 -1.86 17.30 -39.05
N PRO A 591 -2.36 17.66 -40.24
CA PRO A 591 -1.71 17.30 -41.49
C PRO A 591 -0.33 17.96 -41.63
N PRO A 592 0.64 17.35 -42.30
CA PRO A 592 1.98 17.92 -42.43
C PRO A 592 1.93 19.33 -43.07
N PRO A 593 2.83 20.25 -42.64
CA PRO A 593 2.77 21.65 -43.03
C PRO A 593 2.83 21.82 -44.54
N ARG A 594 1.82 22.46 -45.15
CA ARG A 594 1.84 22.89 -46.52
C ARG A 594 2.58 24.22 -46.64
N ASN A 595 3.66 24.24 -47.39
CA ASN A 595 4.44 25.45 -47.72
C ASN A 595 3.68 26.34 -48.73
N GLU A 596 2.58 26.96 -48.35
CA GLU A 596 1.95 28.03 -49.12
C GLU A 596 1.48 29.16 -48.20
N PRO A 597 1.83 30.44 -48.47
CA PRO A 597 1.45 31.57 -47.61
C PRO A 597 -0.06 31.87 -47.78
N ASN A 598 -0.83 31.73 -46.72
CA ASN A 598 -2.28 31.89 -46.73
C ASN A 598 -2.69 33.29 -46.26
N MET A 599 -3.48 34.02 -47.09
CA MET A 599 -4.02 35.37 -46.84
C MET A 599 -4.93 35.48 -45.61
N GLN A 600 -5.31 34.39 -45.01
CA GLN A 600 -6.07 34.34 -43.73
C GLN A 600 -5.25 34.65 -42.49
N GLU A 601 -3.93 34.49 -42.54
CA GLU A 601 -3.04 34.70 -41.38
C GLU A 601 -2.89 36.18 -41.00
N GLN A 602 -2.96 37.12 -41.96
CA GLN A 602 -2.88 38.54 -41.66
C GLN A 602 -4.10 39.10 -40.92
N ALA A 603 -5.29 38.53 -41.07
CA ALA A 603 -6.48 38.92 -40.31
C ALA A 603 -6.50 38.43 -38.88
N ILE A 604 -5.84 37.26 -38.61
CA ILE A 604 -5.73 36.66 -37.30
C ILE A 604 -4.68 37.40 -36.42
N GLN A 605 -3.61 37.96 -37.04
CA GLN A 605 -2.58 38.75 -36.36
C GLN A 605 -3.12 40.03 -35.72
N ALA A 606 -4.09 40.69 -36.34
CA ALA A 606 -4.71 41.90 -35.79
C ALA A 606 -5.62 41.62 -34.58
N GLN A 607 -6.31 40.47 -34.58
CA GLN A 607 -7.17 40.06 -33.45
C GLN A 607 -6.36 39.63 -32.23
N SER A 608 -5.17 39.05 -32.46
CA SER A 608 -4.32 38.56 -31.40
C SER A 608 -3.67 39.64 -30.54
N GLN A 609 -3.33 40.81 -31.15
CA GLN A 609 -2.80 41.94 -30.38
C GLN A 609 -3.82 42.53 -29.40
N ALA A 610 -5.11 42.53 -29.76
CA ALA A 610 -6.17 42.98 -28.87
C ALA A 610 -6.39 42.05 -27.67
N LEU A 611 -6.27 40.72 -27.86
CA LEU A 611 -6.43 39.72 -26.82
C LEU A 611 -5.28 39.70 -25.81
N ILE A 612 -4.05 40.06 -26.18
CA ILE A 612 -2.92 40.16 -25.24
C ILE A 612 -3.10 41.34 -24.29
N MET A 613 -3.57 42.49 -24.80
CA MET A 613 -3.87 43.63 -23.92
C MET A 613 -4.98 43.29 -22.90
N GLU A 614 -5.96 42.49 -23.31
CA GLU A 614 -7.05 42.08 -22.43
C GLU A 614 -6.57 41.06 -21.35
N ALA A 615 -5.63 40.19 -21.69
CA ALA A 615 -5.02 39.29 -20.71
C ALA A 615 -4.08 39.97 -19.72
N GLN A 616 -3.29 40.95 -20.20
CA GLN A 616 -2.48 41.77 -19.30
C GLN A 616 -3.37 42.63 -18.38
N ALA A 617 -4.49 43.13 -18.87
CA ALA A 617 -5.46 43.85 -18.05
C ALA A 617 -6.12 42.94 -17.00
N SER A 618 -6.42 41.69 -17.35
CA SER A 618 -6.99 40.68 -16.42
C SER A 618 -5.98 40.20 -15.38
N GLN A 619 -4.69 40.06 -15.74
CA GLN A 619 -3.63 39.76 -14.78
C GLN A 619 -3.40 40.95 -13.81
N MET A 620 -3.38 42.20 -14.33
CA MET A 620 -3.31 43.37 -13.45
C MET A 620 -4.52 43.47 -12.53
N GLN A 621 -5.72 43.14 -13.01
CA GLN A 621 -6.91 43.10 -12.15
C GLN A 621 -6.85 42.01 -11.08
N ALA A 622 -6.27 40.85 -11.39
CA ALA A 622 -6.05 39.77 -10.40
C ALA A 622 -4.98 40.17 -9.36
N GLU A 623 -3.92 40.85 -9.79
CA GLU A 623 -2.87 41.37 -8.90
C GLU A 623 -3.39 42.49 -8.00
N VAL A 624 -4.24 43.38 -8.53
CA VAL A 624 -4.90 44.43 -7.75
C VAL A 624 -5.86 43.81 -6.74
N LYS A 625 -6.64 42.76 -7.13
CA LYS A 625 -7.51 42.02 -6.19
C LYS A 625 -6.71 41.27 -5.11
N ALA A 626 -5.59 40.70 -5.45
CA ALA A 626 -4.72 40.06 -4.46
C ALA A 626 -4.16 41.09 -3.46
N LYS A 627 -3.70 42.27 -3.93
CA LYS A 627 -3.25 43.35 -3.06
C LYS A 627 -4.38 43.98 -2.26
N GLU A 628 -5.61 44.08 -2.82
CA GLU A 628 -6.79 44.50 -2.06
C GLU A 628 -7.14 43.48 -0.94
N LEU A 629 -6.94 42.20 -1.20
CA LEU A 629 -7.16 41.16 -0.17
C LEU A 629 -6.09 41.23 0.94
N GLU A 630 -4.81 41.45 0.58
CA GLU A 630 -3.75 41.69 1.55
C GLU A 630 -3.99 42.94 2.38
N LEU A 631 -4.48 44.00 1.75
CA LEU A 631 -4.83 45.25 2.44
C LEU A 631 -6.04 45.06 3.37
N LYS A 632 -7.02 44.23 2.98
CA LYS A 632 -8.14 43.84 3.84
C LYS A 632 -7.71 42.98 5.03
N THR A 633 -6.81 42.02 4.82
CA THR A 633 -6.27 41.22 5.93
C THR A 633 -5.44 42.05 6.90
N ALA A 634 -4.59 42.96 6.39
CA ALA A 634 -3.84 43.88 7.22
C ALA A 634 -4.75 44.86 8.00
N LYS A 635 -5.87 45.25 7.38
CA LYS A 635 -6.88 46.10 8.06
C LYS A 635 -7.62 45.36 9.17
N LEU A 636 -7.95 44.08 8.95
CA LEU A 636 -8.54 43.21 9.96
C LEU A 636 -7.60 42.92 11.13
N GLU A 637 -6.29 42.79 10.86
CA GLU A 637 -5.27 42.66 11.91
C GLU A 637 -5.15 43.97 12.72
N LEU A 638 -5.22 45.11 12.05
CA LEU A 638 -5.18 46.40 12.73
C LEU A 638 -6.41 46.64 13.61
N ASP A 639 -7.62 46.33 13.11
CA ASP A 639 -8.86 46.36 13.87
C ASP A 639 -8.85 45.40 15.06
N ARG A 640 -8.19 44.26 14.93
CA ARG A 640 -8.01 43.31 16.02
C ARG A 640 -7.08 43.85 17.10
N VAL A 641 -5.94 44.41 16.71
CA VAL A 641 -5.01 45.09 17.65
C VAL A 641 -5.67 46.26 18.33
N GLU A 642 -6.48 47.05 17.61
CA GLU A 642 -7.23 48.20 18.17
C GLU A 642 -8.30 47.73 19.17
N THR A 643 -8.99 46.61 18.88
CA THR A 643 -9.96 46.02 19.81
C THR A 643 -9.27 45.42 21.07
N GLU A 644 -8.11 44.76 20.92
CA GLU A 644 -7.33 44.30 22.06
C GLU A 644 -6.81 45.46 22.91
N TYR A 645 -6.37 46.55 22.27
CA TYR A 645 -5.91 47.77 22.95
C TYR A 645 -7.06 48.44 23.72
N ASN A 646 -8.23 48.55 23.10
CA ASN A 646 -9.44 49.13 23.72
C ASN A 646 -9.97 48.27 24.89
N ILE A 647 -9.82 46.92 24.81
CA ILE A 647 -10.14 46.00 25.91
C ILE A 647 -9.16 46.21 27.09
N ALA A 648 -7.86 46.37 26.76
CA ALA A 648 -6.84 46.62 27.79
C ALA A 648 -7.07 47.94 28.50
N ILE A 649 -7.40 49.04 27.78
CA ILE A 649 -7.75 50.34 28.36
C ILE A 649 -8.99 50.21 29.26
N LYS A 650 -10.02 49.52 28.78
CA LYS A 650 -11.23 49.29 29.61
C LYS A 650 -10.97 48.48 30.86
N GLN A 651 -10.06 47.57 30.80
CA GLN A 651 -9.62 46.79 31.99
C GLN A 651 -8.84 47.66 32.99
N GLU A 652 -8.01 48.60 32.48
CA GLU A 652 -7.33 49.55 33.35
C GLU A 652 -8.29 50.61 33.95
N GLU A 653 -9.24 51.13 33.12
CA GLU A 653 -10.28 52.01 33.63
C GLU A 653 -11.15 51.34 34.71
N LEU A 654 -11.48 50.03 34.55
CA LEU A 654 -12.20 49.27 35.55
C LEU A 654 -11.38 49.06 36.82
N LYS A 655 -10.06 48.90 36.71
CA LYS A 655 -9.13 48.82 37.88
C LYS A 655 -9.05 50.18 38.59
N LEU A 656 -8.96 51.27 37.83
CA LEU A 656 -8.96 52.65 38.39
C LEU A 656 -10.28 52.96 39.05
N LYS A 657 -11.42 52.65 38.48
CA LYS A 657 -12.74 52.79 39.12
C LYS A 657 -12.90 51.93 40.36
N GLY A 658 -12.30 50.73 40.36
CA GLY A 658 -12.24 49.85 41.56
C GLY A 658 -11.43 50.48 42.69
N ILE A 659 -10.35 51.19 42.35
CA ILE A 659 -9.51 51.93 43.32
C ILE A 659 -10.23 53.18 43.80
N GLU A 660 -10.92 53.95 42.93
CA GLU A 660 -11.75 55.10 43.33
C GLU A 660 -12.88 54.70 44.28
N LEU A 661 -13.62 53.62 43.96
CA LEU A 661 -14.64 53.07 44.85
C LEU A 661 -14.07 52.59 46.18
N GLY A 662 -12.82 52.03 46.18
CA GLY A 662 -12.10 51.68 47.37
C GLY A 662 -11.68 52.89 48.24
N PHE A 663 -11.33 53.99 47.57
CA PHE A 663 -11.05 55.29 48.28
C PHE A 663 -12.29 55.94 48.81
N GLU A 664 -13.44 55.95 48.08
CA GLU A 664 -14.72 56.46 48.54
C GLU A 664 -15.25 55.64 49.73
N MET A 665 -15.09 54.35 49.77
CA MET A 665 -15.43 53.49 50.92
C MET A 665 -14.52 53.73 52.14
N ALA A 666 -13.25 54.06 51.94
CA ALA A 666 -12.29 54.35 52.99
C ALA A 666 -12.41 55.76 53.54
N SER A 667 -12.99 56.74 52.78
CA SER A 667 -13.20 58.09 53.19
C SER A 667 -14.59 58.33 53.83
N GLY A 668 -15.50 57.33 53.71
CA GLY A 668 -16.88 57.39 54.28
C GLY A 668 -17.04 57.03 55.74
N GLU A 669 -15.96 56.58 56.40
CA GLU A 669 -16.05 56.15 57.80
C GLU A 669 -15.39 57.09 58.83
N ASN A 670 -15.35 58.39 58.57
CA ASN A 670 -14.95 59.33 59.60
C ASN A 670 -15.71 60.66 59.52
N VAL A 671 -17.02 60.64 59.74
CA VAL A 671 -17.80 61.77 60.35
C VAL A 671 -19.11 61.21 60.85
N LYS A 672 -19.16 60.78 62.13
CA LYS A 672 -20.19 61.05 63.14
C LYS A 672 -19.93 60.23 64.37
N ALA A 673 -19.36 60.87 65.32
CA ALA A 673 -19.87 60.99 66.71
C ALA A 673 -19.05 62.03 67.51
#